data_d1decf6f14b0980fc2ff75f58221b9d0
#
_entry.id   d1decf6f14b0980fc2ff75f58221b9d0
#
_cell.length_a   1.000
_cell.length_b   1.000
_cell.length_c   1.000
_cell.angle_alpha   90.00
_cell.angle_beta   90.00
_cell.angle_gamma   90.00
#
_symmetry.space_group_name_H-M   'P 1'
#
loop_
_entity.id
_entity.type
_entity.pdbx_description
1 polymer ?
#
loop_
_entity_poly.entity_id
_entity_poly.type
_entity_poly.pdbx_seq_one_letter_code
_entity_poly.pdbx_strand_id
1 'polypeptide(L)'
;MPSLVGSEMCIRDSILGVEQETLETRMTKTNYDYWNIKKRADQTVSDEVRRFINGEIDPDGNEVPESDRVKLQGVWLQPSSKRYYLYGSLASGVLGFVNSDGVGSVGLEAKYDDTLTGTAGYTISARNAAGTELMYNYEQIFDAENGHSLVLTLDANVQMSLENGLESMLKKYGAKNGGTGIVMDVNSGAIVAMASYPNYDLNDYGTIFDDALKTKLDTELAKIDAKRSTYESEEAYAEARSAAINSAVQSQWRNKCIDSTYEPGSTYKPITLAAALEEGKVTKNSTFYCSGSTRVQGWNKPIYCSNHSGHGQQTLIEAVGHSCNPAFISMGLSVGTETYYKYLKSFGLMDKTGIDMIGEVKGIFQDEKSFNSQVVSLASYSFGQTFNVTPIELIRAQAACVNGGYLYQPYIVEQVLDEDGNVLSQHDATPVRQVISEETSAIVREALEYVVSSGSGKNGRVAGYRIGGKTGTADKTGTKTNDNPKGDVVVSFMCFAPADDPKYIMLLTMDTPRRDTGTAVYGGTMVAPVAGQIMGEILPALGIEPNYSASELASADAAVPYVVGKSAADAKAALKAAGFACTTVGSGDTVTDQTPAGGAIVPNNASIVLYLGVEKPNAPSTVPNVVGKTPAEANKALTNAGLIMKVTGATSTGGSTGSVTAISQSAEAGTELAAGSVVTVRFGAKTTD
;
A
#
# COMPACT_ATOMS: atom_id res chain seq x y z
N MET A 1 7.00 53.00 23.25
CA MET A 1 7.79 52.03 22.49
C MET A 1 8.63 51.05 23.33
N PRO A 2 9.19 51.33 24.52
CA PRO A 2 9.91 50.31 25.29
C PRO A 2 9.04 49.20 25.89
N SER A 3 7.75 49.37 26.08
CA SER A 3 6.86 48.33 26.66
C SER A 3 6.37 47.30 25.66
N LEU A 4 6.33 47.61 24.37
CA LEU A 4 5.95 46.65 23.30
C LEU A 4 7.03 45.59 23.09
N VAL A 5 8.31 45.98 23.11
CA VAL A 5 9.44 45.07 22.85
C VAL A 5 9.53 43.96 23.91
N GLY A 6 9.18 44.25 25.18
CA GLY A 6 9.19 43.24 26.25
C GLY A 6 8.06 42.20 26.14
N SER A 7 6.86 42.63 25.80
CA SER A 7 5.67 41.78 25.72
C SER A 7 5.64 40.91 24.43
N GLU A 8 6.11 41.48 23.33
CA GLU A 8 6.24 40.75 22.05
C GLU A 8 7.34 39.70 22.10
N MET A 9 8.39 39.94 22.92
CA MET A 9 9.45 38.96 23.17
C MET A 9 8.97 37.68 23.84
N CYS A 10 7.89 37.73 24.60
CA CYS A 10 7.37 36.62 25.38
C CYS A 10 6.41 35.71 24.58
N ILE A 11 5.70 36.22 23.57
CA ILE A 11 4.82 35.41 22.69
C ILE A 11 5.64 34.40 21.88
N ARG A 12 6.91 34.62 21.68
CA ARG A 12 7.73 33.97 20.65
C ARG A 12 8.28 32.59 21.00
N ASP A 13 8.86 32.42 22.19
CA ASP A 13 9.55 31.16 22.55
C ASP A 13 8.60 30.15 23.23
N SER A 14 7.68 30.65 24.08
CA SER A 14 6.78 29.80 24.84
C SER A 14 5.50 29.42 24.09
N ILE A 15 4.86 30.38 23.36
CA ILE A 15 3.55 30.12 22.73
C ILE A 15 3.67 29.85 21.23
N LEU A 16 4.44 30.65 20.48
CA LEU A 16 4.52 30.50 19.02
C LEU A 16 5.66 29.64 18.52
N GLY A 17 6.69 29.37 19.34
CA GLY A 17 7.88 28.61 18.93
C GLY A 17 8.66 29.29 17.80
N VAL A 18 8.71 30.66 17.78
CA VAL A 18 9.43 31.42 16.77
C VAL A 18 10.69 32.03 17.40
N GLU A 19 11.85 31.78 16.81
CA GLU A 19 13.13 32.29 17.35
C GLU A 19 13.19 33.81 17.45
N GLN A 20 13.77 34.30 18.55
CA GLN A 20 13.89 35.72 18.91
C GLN A 20 14.53 36.56 17.82
N GLU A 21 15.67 36.11 17.29
CA GLU A 21 16.45 36.81 16.28
C GLU A 21 15.63 37.02 15.00
N THR A 22 14.76 36.09 14.66
CA THR A 22 13.86 36.21 13.51
C THR A 22 12.83 37.32 13.71
N LEU A 23 12.26 37.44 14.89
CA LEU A 23 11.28 38.53 15.21
C LEU A 23 11.97 39.88 15.26
N GLU A 24 13.10 40.00 15.96
CA GLU A 24 13.87 41.26 16.08
C GLU A 24 14.28 41.75 14.69
N THR A 25 14.76 40.86 13.81
CA THR A 25 15.13 41.22 12.43
C THR A 25 13.93 41.70 11.63
N ARG A 26 12.76 41.13 11.83
CA ARG A 26 11.52 41.55 11.14
C ARG A 26 10.97 42.87 11.69
N MET A 27 10.99 43.09 13.00
CA MET A 27 10.52 44.31 13.67
C MET A 27 11.36 45.56 13.35
N THR A 28 12.62 45.40 12.99
CA THR A 28 13.48 46.51 12.56
C THR A 28 13.21 47.00 11.14
N LYS A 29 12.42 46.25 10.34
CA LYS A 29 12.07 46.65 8.98
C LYS A 29 10.83 47.54 8.98
N THR A 30 11.01 48.82 8.71
CA THR A 30 9.96 49.88 8.78
C THR A 30 9.16 50.04 7.47
N ASN A 31 9.40 49.21 6.45
CA ASN A 31 8.80 49.37 5.11
C ASN A 31 7.51 48.57 4.92
N TYR A 32 6.96 47.99 5.98
CA TYR A 32 5.77 47.14 5.92
C TYR A 32 4.74 47.58 6.96
N ASP A 33 3.47 47.56 6.61
CA ASP A 33 2.36 47.92 7.48
C ASP A 33 2.11 46.84 8.55
N TYR A 34 2.39 45.56 8.24
CA TYR A 34 2.28 44.44 9.19
C TYR A 34 3.17 43.25 8.75
N TRP A 35 3.41 42.34 9.68
CA TRP A 35 4.12 41.07 9.45
C TRP A 35 3.34 39.89 9.98
N ASN A 36 3.27 38.82 9.19
CA ASN A 36 2.81 37.52 9.66
C ASN A 36 3.90 36.87 10.53
N ILE A 37 3.66 36.78 11.84
CA ILE A 37 4.59 36.15 12.79
C ILE A 37 4.55 34.64 12.57
N LYS A 38 3.36 34.03 12.56
CA LYS A 38 3.12 32.63 12.31
C LYS A 38 1.88 32.45 11.44
N LYS A 39 2.01 31.73 10.34
CA LYS A 39 0.89 31.36 9.48
C LYS A 39 0.28 30.05 9.98
N ARG A 40 -1.02 29.90 9.88
CA ARG A 40 -1.77 28.64 10.12
C ARG A 40 -1.46 27.99 11.47
N ALA A 41 -1.43 28.81 12.54
CA ALA A 41 -1.29 28.30 13.90
C ALA A 41 -2.44 27.34 14.25
N ASP A 42 -2.14 26.31 15.00
CA ASP A 42 -3.16 25.38 15.50
C ASP A 42 -4.16 26.09 16.41
N GLN A 43 -5.38 25.57 16.51
CA GLN A 43 -6.45 26.17 17.30
C GLN A 43 -6.03 26.39 18.76
N THR A 44 -5.35 25.41 19.37
CA THR A 44 -4.82 25.52 20.74
C THR A 44 -3.86 26.69 20.88
N VAL A 45 -2.90 26.81 19.97
CA VAL A 45 -1.93 27.92 19.93
C VAL A 45 -2.65 29.27 19.70
N SER A 46 -3.65 29.30 18.83
CA SER A 46 -4.44 30.49 18.55
C SER A 46 -5.24 30.95 19.79
N ASP A 47 -5.78 29.98 20.54
CA ASP A 47 -6.51 30.26 21.77
C ASP A 47 -5.58 30.78 22.89
N GLU A 48 -4.39 30.21 23.02
CA GLU A 48 -3.37 30.72 23.94
C GLU A 48 -2.91 32.15 23.57
N VAL A 49 -2.64 32.39 22.28
CA VAL A 49 -2.30 33.74 21.78
C VAL A 49 -3.43 34.74 22.06
N ARG A 50 -4.71 34.32 21.89
CA ARG A 50 -5.88 35.17 22.19
C ARG A 50 -5.95 35.52 23.67
N ARG A 51 -5.74 34.53 24.55
CA ARG A 51 -5.70 34.75 26.01
C ARG A 51 -4.55 35.69 26.39
N PHE A 52 -3.38 35.52 25.80
CA PHE A 52 -2.23 36.40 26.01
C PHE A 52 -2.50 37.82 25.53
N ILE A 53 -3.05 38.01 24.32
CA ILE A 53 -3.43 39.35 23.80
C ILE A 53 -4.44 40.04 24.70
N ASN A 54 -5.36 39.31 25.29
CA ASN A 54 -6.34 39.84 26.24
C ASN A 54 -5.77 40.08 27.64
N GLY A 55 -4.51 39.71 27.92
CA GLY A 55 -3.87 39.83 29.22
C GLY A 55 -4.39 38.81 30.25
N GLU A 56 -5.00 37.72 29.81
CA GLU A 56 -5.55 36.65 30.66
C GLU A 56 -4.46 35.71 31.19
N ILE A 57 -3.39 35.57 30.44
CA ILE A 57 -2.19 34.81 30.82
C ILE A 57 -0.94 35.69 30.68
N ASP A 58 0.05 35.43 31.55
CA ASP A 58 1.38 36.02 31.44
C ASP A 58 2.25 35.29 30.39
N PRO A 59 3.47 35.76 30.12
CA PRO A 59 4.37 35.10 29.16
C PRO A 59 4.74 33.65 29.48
N ASP A 60 4.65 33.27 30.75
CA ASP A 60 4.93 31.91 31.24
C ASP A 60 3.68 31.01 31.26
N GLY A 61 2.52 31.58 30.80
CA GLY A 61 1.26 30.85 30.69
C GLY A 61 0.44 30.84 32.00
N ASN A 62 0.84 31.60 33.02
CA ASN A 62 0.10 31.68 34.28
C ASN A 62 -1.10 32.63 34.17
N GLU A 63 -2.19 32.33 34.88
CA GLU A 63 -3.39 33.13 34.91
C GLU A 63 -3.12 34.51 35.56
N VAL A 64 -3.55 35.58 34.89
CA VAL A 64 -3.47 36.97 35.39
C VAL A 64 -4.82 37.36 35.98
N PRO A 65 -4.86 37.86 37.25
CA PRO A 65 -6.08 38.37 37.87
C PRO A 65 -6.76 39.44 37.00
N GLU A 66 -8.07 39.46 36.99
CA GLU A 66 -8.86 40.36 36.12
C GLU A 66 -8.53 41.88 36.35
N SER A 67 -8.18 42.27 37.59
CA SER A 67 -7.76 43.62 37.95
C SER A 67 -6.43 44.05 37.30
N ASP A 68 -5.58 43.07 36.93
CA ASP A 68 -4.20 43.34 36.49
C ASP A 68 -4.04 43.08 34.96
N ARG A 69 -5.11 42.66 34.28
CA ARG A 69 -5.11 42.39 32.84
C ARG A 69 -4.86 43.63 32.01
N VAL A 70 -3.84 43.57 31.18
CA VAL A 70 -3.51 44.63 30.22
C VAL A 70 -3.60 44.03 28.80
N LYS A 71 -4.49 44.59 27.99
CA LYS A 71 -4.66 44.13 26.59
C LYS A 71 -3.48 44.59 25.75
N LEU A 72 -2.84 43.62 25.07
CA LEU A 72 -1.75 43.89 24.14
C LEU A 72 -2.28 44.53 22.85
N GLN A 73 -1.64 45.64 22.42
CA GLN A 73 -1.97 46.29 21.16
C GLN A 73 -0.91 46.02 20.11
N GLY A 74 -1.30 46.00 18.83
CA GLY A 74 -0.37 45.77 17.70
C GLY A 74 -0.19 44.34 17.29
N VAL A 75 -0.77 43.38 18.03
CA VAL A 75 -0.82 41.97 17.67
C VAL A 75 -2.29 41.55 17.51
N TRP A 76 -2.61 40.86 16.43
CA TRP A 76 -3.95 40.34 16.19
C TRP A 76 -3.92 38.98 15.49
N LEU A 77 -5.01 38.26 15.62
CA LEU A 77 -5.24 37.01 14.94
C LEU A 77 -6.12 37.24 13.69
N GLN A 78 -5.71 36.75 12.58
CA GLN A 78 -6.50 36.72 11.36
C GLN A 78 -7.07 35.31 11.15
N PRO A 79 -8.38 35.15 10.89
CA PRO A 79 -8.95 33.82 10.54
C PRO A 79 -8.22 33.21 9.35
N SER A 80 -7.91 31.95 9.46
CA SER A 80 -7.23 31.17 8.43
C SER A 80 -7.68 29.72 8.51
N SER A 81 -7.43 28.93 7.47
CA SER A 81 -7.66 27.50 7.46
C SER A 81 -6.34 26.74 7.48
N LYS A 82 -6.32 25.58 8.14
CA LYS A 82 -5.18 24.66 8.14
C LYS A 82 -5.66 23.29 7.71
N ARG A 83 -4.98 22.68 6.76
CA ARG A 83 -5.21 21.29 6.38
C ARG A 83 -4.71 20.39 7.50
N TYR A 84 -5.52 19.42 7.91
CA TYR A 84 -5.19 18.47 8.95
C TYR A 84 -5.43 17.04 8.46
N TYR A 85 -4.44 16.19 8.61
CA TYR A 85 -4.47 14.80 8.15
C TYR A 85 -4.66 13.88 9.35
N LEU A 86 -5.86 13.30 9.48
CA LEU A 86 -6.30 12.53 10.64
C LEU A 86 -5.43 11.30 10.94
N TYR A 87 -4.87 10.69 9.92
CA TYR A 87 -4.11 9.44 10.04
C TYR A 87 -2.58 9.64 9.89
N GLY A 88 -2.09 10.87 9.99
CA GLY A 88 -0.66 11.18 9.96
C GLY A 88 0.01 10.72 8.67
N SER A 89 0.74 9.59 8.69
CA SER A 89 1.51 9.09 7.55
C SER A 89 0.73 8.18 6.59
N LEU A 90 -0.52 7.81 6.90
CA LEU A 90 -1.31 6.90 6.07
C LEU A 90 -1.50 7.47 4.67
N ALA A 91 -1.17 6.68 3.64
CA ALA A 91 -1.23 7.04 2.23
C ALA A 91 -0.46 8.33 1.87
N SER A 92 0.59 8.68 2.64
CA SER A 92 1.30 9.97 2.47
C SER A 92 1.81 10.21 1.06
N GLY A 93 2.36 9.19 0.40
CA GLY A 93 2.83 9.28 -0.99
C GLY A 93 1.71 9.46 -2.02
N VAL A 94 0.45 9.24 -1.64
CA VAL A 94 -0.74 9.40 -2.50
C VAL A 94 -1.43 10.72 -2.21
N LEU A 95 -1.80 10.96 -0.94
CA LEU A 95 -2.52 12.17 -0.54
C LEU A 95 -1.70 13.41 -0.81
N GLY A 96 -0.44 13.39 -0.39
CA GLY A 96 0.39 14.59 -0.43
C GLY A 96 -0.02 15.60 0.65
N PHE A 97 0.52 16.79 0.59
CA PHE A 97 0.28 17.82 1.61
C PHE A 97 0.11 19.22 1.00
N VAL A 98 -0.53 20.06 1.78
CA VAL A 98 -0.66 21.51 1.54
C VAL A 98 0.43 22.23 2.33
N ASN A 99 1.18 23.10 1.67
CA ASN A 99 2.25 23.87 2.30
C ASN A 99 1.72 25.02 3.20
N SER A 100 2.64 25.76 3.81
CA SER A 100 2.31 26.88 4.70
C SER A 100 1.52 28.02 4.02
N ASP A 101 1.57 28.11 2.70
CA ASP A 101 0.86 29.12 1.93
C ASP A 101 -0.54 28.66 1.49
N GLY A 102 -0.87 27.39 1.72
CA GLY A 102 -2.16 26.82 1.39
C GLY A 102 -2.25 26.21 0.02
N VAL A 103 -1.12 25.95 -0.61
CA VAL A 103 -1.03 25.38 -1.95
C VAL A 103 -0.67 23.91 -1.83
N GLY A 104 -1.37 23.05 -2.54
CA GLY A 104 -1.05 21.63 -2.67
C GLY A 104 0.33 21.44 -3.29
N SER A 105 1.21 20.69 -2.62
CA SER A 105 2.62 20.60 -3.04
C SER A 105 2.99 19.30 -3.71
N VAL A 106 2.40 18.18 -3.29
CA VAL A 106 2.62 16.84 -3.87
C VAL A 106 1.31 16.03 -3.80
N GLY A 107 1.28 14.88 -4.46
CA GLY A 107 0.17 13.93 -4.42
C GLY A 107 -1.13 14.47 -5.00
N LEU A 108 -2.26 14.00 -4.44
CA LEU A 108 -3.61 14.45 -4.81
C LEU A 108 -3.87 15.90 -4.42
N GLU A 109 -3.32 16.37 -3.28
CA GLU A 109 -3.43 17.78 -2.88
C GLU A 109 -2.91 18.72 -3.97
N ALA A 110 -1.78 18.38 -4.60
CA ALA A 110 -1.26 19.17 -5.71
C ALA A 110 -2.00 18.93 -7.04
N LYS A 111 -2.47 17.70 -7.28
CA LYS A 111 -3.18 17.36 -8.52
C LYS A 111 -4.53 18.05 -8.62
N TYR A 112 -5.22 18.16 -7.48
CA TYR A 112 -6.57 18.69 -7.36
C TYR A 112 -6.61 20.02 -6.58
N ASP A 113 -5.48 20.77 -6.53
CA ASP A 113 -5.39 22.02 -5.76
C ASP A 113 -6.49 23.00 -6.16
N ASP A 114 -6.70 23.23 -7.46
CA ASP A 114 -7.77 24.10 -7.98
C ASP A 114 -9.19 23.62 -7.59
N THR A 115 -9.37 22.32 -7.38
CA THR A 115 -10.66 21.72 -7.00
C THR A 115 -10.89 21.82 -5.49
N LEU A 116 -9.83 21.60 -4.70
CA LEU A 116 -9.87 21.56 -3.24
C LEU A 116 -9.80 22.96 -2.63
N THR A 117 -9.18 23.91 -3.34
CA THR A 117 -9.07 25.30 -2.90
C THR A 117 -10.33 26.05 -3.29
N GLY A 118 -11.02 26.63 -2.30
CA GLY A 118 -12.16 27.51 -2.56
C GLY A 118 -11.73 28.87 -3.08
N THR A 119 -12.73 29.70 -3.32
CA THR A 119 -12.50 31.11 -3.70
C THR A 119 -12.55 32.00 -2.47
N ALA A 120 -11.47 32.76 -2.22
CA ALA A 120 -11.45 33.68 -1.10
C ALA A 120 -12.49 34.79 -1.28
N GLY A 121 -13.31 35.02 -0.27
CA GLY A 121 -14.19 36.20 -0.22
C GLY A 121 -13.39 37.50 -0.16
N TYR A 122 -13.96 38.53 -0.67
CA TYR A 122 -13.35 39.86 -0.62
C TYR A 122 -14.41 40.97 -0.45
N THR A 123 -13.98 42.06 0.16
CA THR A 123 -14.81 43.23 0.36
C THR A 123 -14.28 44.39 -0.45
N ILE A 124 -15.13 45.00 -1.25
CA ILE A 124 -14.80 46.25 -1.95
C ILE A 124 -15.34 47.40 -1.10
N SER A 125 -14.46 48.19 -0.53
CA SER A 125 -14.80 49.40 0.20
C SER A 125 -14.22 50.65 -0.46
N ALA A 126 -14.98 51.73 -0.50
CA ALA A 126 -14.49 53.02 -1.01
C ALA A 126 -13.75 53.77 0.12
N ARG A 127 -12.50 54.17 -0.17
CA ARG A 127 -11.67 55.00 0.75
C ARG A 127 -11.39 56.35 0.12
N ASN A 128 -11.27 57.40 0.94
CA ASN A 128 -10.83 58.72 0.50
C ASN A 128 -9.31 58.75 0.27
N ALA A 129 -8.80 59.84 -0.27
CA ALA A 129 -7.37 59.99 -0.56
C ALA A 129 -6.45 59.95 0.69
N ALA A 130 -7.01 60.00 1.89
CA ALA A 130 -6.31 59.88 3.18
C ALA A 130 -6.42 58.44 3.77
N GLY A 131 -7.02 57.49 3.03
CA GLY A 131 -7.16 56.10 3.47
C GLY A 131 -8.30 55.85 4.45
N THR A 132 -9.11 56.87 4.80
CA THR A 132 -10.25 56.76 5.70
C THR A 132 -11.47 56.25 4.94
N GLU A 133 -12.22 55.28 5.51
CA GLU A 133 -13.46 54.79 4.92
C GLU A 133 -14.48 55.90 4.75
N LEU A 134 -15.10 55.93 3.57
CA LEU A 134 -16.19 56.88 3.30
C LEU A 134 -17.48 56.40 3.96
N MET A 135 -18.13 57.30 4.72
CA MET A 135 -19.36 57.03 5.50
C MET A 135 -20.61 56.67 4.64
N TYR A 136 -20.45 56.43 3.36
CA TYR A 136 -21.55 56.06 2.45
C TYR A 136 -21.36 54.65 1.97
N ASN A 137 -22.27 53.79 2.36
CA ASN A 137 -22.53 52.37 2.06
C ASN A 137 -22.21 51.87 0.66
N TYR A 138 -20.97 51.94 0.20
CA TYR A 138 -20.48 51.21 -0.97
C TYR A 138 -19.51 50.10 -0.50
N GLU A 139 -19.99 49.29 0.43
CA GLU A 139 -19.33 48.05 0.77
C GLU A 139 -20.03 46.91 -0.02
N GLN A 140 -19.34 46.30 -0.94
CA GLN A 140 -19.75 45.06 -1.58
C GLN A 140 -18.96 43.92 -0.97
N ILE A 141 -19.68 43.04 -0.30
CA ILE A 141 -19.10 41.81 0.26
C ILE A 141 -19.35 40.71 -0.73
N PHE A 142 -18.31 40.00 -1.12
CA PHE A 142 -18.35 38.74 -1.87
C PHE A 142 -17.96 37.66 -0.89
N ASP A 143 -18.88 36.76 -0.61
CA ASP A 143 -18.65 35.67 0.33
C ASP A 143 -17.58 34.70 -0.20
N ALA A 144 -16.87 34.01 0.69
CA ALA A 144 -15.96 32.96 0.33
C ALA A 144 -16.74 31.74 -0.13
N GLU A 145 -16.26 31.08 -1.18
CA GLU A 145 -16.79 29.80 -1.66
C GLU A 145 -15.85 28.67 -1.22
N ASN A 146 -16.43 27.62 -0.62
CA ASN A 146 -15.67 26.46 -0.19
C ASN A 146 -15.15 25.66 -1.39
N GLY A 147 -14.00 25.03 -1.24
CA GLY A 147 -13.52 24.05 -2.21
C GLY A 147 -14.33 22.76 -2.18
N HIS A 148 -14.19 21.96 -3.21
CA HIS A 148 -14.89 20.69 -3.37
C HIS A 148 -14.23 19.57 -2.56
N SER A 149 -14.96 18.46 -2.39
CA SER A 149 -14.48 17.25 -1.73
C SER A 149 -14.17 16.16 -2.74
N LEU A 150 -13.15 15.34 -2.44
CA LEU A 150 -12.81 14.17 -3.24
C LEU A 150 -13.22 12.89 -2.51
N VAL A 151 -13.91 12.00 -3.21
CA VAL A 151 -14.13 10.62 -2.77
C VAL A 151 -13.09 9.75 -3.44
N LEU A 152 -12.31 9.03 -2.64
CA LEU A 152 -11.19 8.23 -3.11
C LEU A 152 -11.57 6.74 -3.18
N THR A 153 -10.94 6.01 -4.10
CA THR A 153 -11.04 4.54 -4.19
C THR A 153 -10.25 3.84 -3.09
N LEU A 154 -9.41 4.57 -2.33
CA LEU A 154 -8.62 4.02 -1.24
C LEU A 154 -9.51 3.54 -0.10
N ASP A 155 -9.33 2.29 0.31
CA ASP A 155 -9.89 1.75 1.55
C ASP A 155 -8.87 1.91 2.68
N ALA A 156 -9.26 2.57 3.78
CA ALA A 156 -8.36 2.87 4.88
C ALA A 156 -7.82 1.59 5.58
N ASN A 157 -8.62 0.53 5.68
CA ASN A 157 -8.19 -0.71 6.31
C ASN A 157 -7.21 -1.47 5.40
N VAL A 158 -7.50 -1.50 4.10
CA VAL A 158 -6.62 -2.12 3.09
C VAL A 158 -5.29 -1.37 3.02
N GLN A 159 -5.34 -0.03 3.02
CA GLN A 159 -4.15 0.83 3.03
C GLN A 159 -3.30 0.58 4.29
N MET A 160 -3.92 0.51 5.46
CA MET A 160 -3.23 0.26 6.72
C MET A 160 -2.59 -1.13 6.75
N SER A 161 -3.30 -2.18 6.29
CA SER A 161 -2.74 -3.53 6.19
C SER A 161 -1.56 -3.59 5.22
N LEU A 162 -1.66 -2.91 4.07
CA LEU A 162 -0.60 -2.82 3.08
C LEU A 162 0.63 -2.13 3.65
N GLU A 163 0.48 -0.96 4.29
CA GLU A 163 1.59 -0.20 4.87
C GLU A 163 2.26 -0.96 6.01
N ASN A 164 1.50 -1.50 6.95
CA ASN A 164 2.03 -2.27 8.08
C ASN A 164 2.82 -3.51 7.60
N GLY A 165 2.27 -4.24 6.64
CA GLY A 165 2.94 -5.40 6.06
C GLY A 165 4.22 -5.03 5.32
N LEU A 166 4.17 -3.98 4.50
CA LEU A 166 5.32 -3.48 3.75
C LEU A 166 6.41 -2.98 4.70
N GLU A 167 6.08 -2.12 5.65
CA GLU A 167 7.04 -1.58 6.63
C GLU A 167 7.72 -2.68 7.44
N SER A 168 6.92 -3.64 7.96
CA SER A 168 7.42 -4.80 8.70
C SER A 168 8.41 -5.61 7.86
N MET A 169 8.10 -5.84 6.57
CA MET A 169 8.97 -6.53 5.63
C MET A 169 10.28 -5.77 5.42
N LEU A 170 10.20 -4.46 5.16
CA LEU A 170 11.37 -3.61 4.90
C LEU A 170 12.31 -3.57 6.11
N LYS A 171 11.77 -3.40 7.31
CA LYS A 171 12.53 -3.43 8.58
C LYS A 171 13.16 -4.80 8.82
N LYS A 172 12.40 -5.88 8.68
CA LYS A 172 12.87 -7.26 8.88
C LYS A 172 14.06 -7.60 8.00
N TYR A 173 14.04 -7.20 6.76
CA TYR A 173 15.07 -7.53 5.78
C TYR A 173 16.06 -6.40 5.49
N GLY A 174 15.95 -5.27 6.20
CA GLY A 174 16.87 -4.15 6.13
C GLY A 174 17.02 -3.61 4.71
N ALA A 175 15.91 -3.34 4.03
CA ALA A 175 15.88 -2.84 2.67
C ALA A 175 16.48 -1.44 2.59
N LYS A 176 17.59 -1.27 1.85
CA LYS A 176 18.34 -0.01 1.80
C LYS A 176 17.64 1.11 1.04
N ASN A 177 16.81 0.74 0.07
CA ASN A 177 16.14 1.70 -0.81
C ASN A 177 14.61 1.64 -0.68
N GLY A 178 14.11 1.03 0.42
CA GLY A 178 12.68 0.93 0.70
C GLY A 178 11.95 -0.06 -0.21
N GLY A 179 10.69 0.22 -0.50
CA GLY A 179 9.85 -0.64 -1.32
C GLY A 179 8.51 0.00 -1.65
N THR A 180 7.71 -0.71 -2.42
CA THR A 180 6.38 -0.27 -2.87
C THR A 180 5.35 -1.37 -2.71
N GLY A 181 4.10 -0.96 -2.52
CA GLY A 181 2.94 -1.83 -2.55
C GLY A 181 1.77 -1.17 -3.26
N ILE A 182 1.07 -1.91 -4.10
CA ILE A 182 -0.15 -1.45 -4.78
C ILE A 182 -1.18 -2.57 -4.70
N VAL A 183 -2.41 -2.22 -4.34
CA VAL A 183 -3.60 -3.07 -4.46
C VAL A 183 -4.57 -2.40 -5.42
N MET A 184 -4.99 -3.10 -6.46
CA MET A 184 -5.83 -2.57 -7.53
C MET A 184 -6.98 -3.53 -7.83
N ASP A 185 -8.18 -2.99 -8.05
CA ASP A 185 -9.29 -3.73 -8.62
C ASP A 185 -9.01 -4.00 -10.11
N VAL A 186 -9.02 -5.28 -10.48
CA VAL A 186 -8.65 -5.68 -11.85
C VAL A 186 -9.72 -5.36 -12.88
N ASN A 187 -10.98 -5.11 -12.46
CA ASN A 187 -12.14 -4.93 -13.32
C ASN A 187 -12.54 -3.46 -13.52
N SER A 188 -11.85 -2.54 -12.82
CA SER A 188 -12.10 -1.09 -12.95
C SER A 188 -10.81 -0.28 -13.08
N GLY A 189 -9.69 -0.79 -12.57
CA GLY A 189 -8.44 -0.04 -12.44
C GLY A 189 -8.37 0.82 -11.18
N ALA A 190 -9.39 0.79 -10.31
CA ALA A 190 -9.41 1.52 -9.04
C ALA A 190 -8.24 1.10 -8.14
N ILE A 191 -7.48 2.07 -7.66
CA ILE A 191 -6.41 1.84 -6.70
C ILE A 191 -7.03 1.80 -5.30
N VAL A 192 -7.08 0.61 -4.70
CA VAL A 192 -7.66 0.39 -3.38
C VAL A 192 -6.67 0.71 -2.26
N ALA A 193 -5.38 0.52 -2.52
CA ALA A 193 -4.30 0.94 -1.65
C ALA A 193 -3.00 1.14 -2.44
N MET A 194 -2.19 2.12 -2.03
CA MET A 194 -0.87 2.38 -2.62
C MET A 194 0.09 2.90 -1.55
N ALA A 195 1.22 2.23 -1.37
CA ALA A 195 2.24 2.56 -0.39
C ALA A 195 3.63 2.68 -1.02
N SER A 196 4.38 3.67 -0.60
CA SER A 196 5.78 3.91 -1.00
C SER A 196 6.62 4.22 0.23
N TYR A 197 7.76 3.55 0.39
CA TYR A 197 8.68 3.78 1.50
C TYR A 197 10.05 4.27 1.00
N PRO A 198 10.70 5.20 1.74
CA PRO A 198 10.25 5.78 3.01
C PRO A 198 8.96 6.61 2.83
N ASN A 199 8.11 6.63 3.88
CA ASN A 199 6.95 7.50 3.99
C ASN A 199 7.24 8.67 4.95
N TYR A 200 6.26 9.56 5.17
CA TYR A 200 6.39 10.74 6.03
C TYR A 200 5.04 11.10 6.66
N ASP A 201 5.07 11.88 7.76
CA ASP A 201 3.85 12.43 8.36
C ASP A 201 3.40 13.66 7.55
N LEU A 202 2.15 13.64 7.10
CA LEU A 202 1.54 14.71 6.31
C LEU A 202 1.38 16.02 7.09
N ASN A 203 1.28 15.94 8.43
CA ASN A 203 1.21 17.11 9.31
C ASN A 203 2.60 17.67 9.65
N ASP A 204 3.67 16.87 9.46
CA ASP A 204 5.08 17.23 9.68
C ASP A 204 5.97 16.75 8.52
N TYR A 205 5.62 17.19 7.33
CA TYR A 205 6.27 16.76 6.09
C TYR A 205 7.75 17.18 5.95
N GLY A 206 8.21 18.10 6.81
CA GLY A 206 9.59 18.57 6.83
C GLY A 206 10.55 17.67 7.61
N THR A 207 10.04 16.85 8.52
CA THR A 207 10.85 15.95 9.34
C THR A 207 11.09 14.61 8.63
N ILE A 208 12.31 14.09 8.72
CA ILE A 208 12.65 12.77 8.19
C ILE A 208 12.47 11.75 9.32
N PHE A 209 11.56 10.80 9.15
CA PHE A 209 11.28 9.75 10.14
C PHE A 209 12.04 8.44 9.86
N ASP A 210 12.39 8.18 8.60
CA ASP A 210 13.09 6.95 8.20
C ASP A 210 14.57 6.97 8.62
N ASP A 211 14.99 5.99 9.45
CA ASP A 211 16.35 5.92 10.00
C ASP A 211 17.42 5.69 8.92
N ALA A 212 17.09 4.98 7.84
CA ALA A 212 18.04 4.75 6.76
C ALA A 212 18.28 6.05 5.96
N LEU A 213 17.23 6.84 5.75
CA LEU A 213 17.33 8.13 5.10
C LEU A 213 18.06 9.15 5.98
N LYS A 214 17.79 9.17 7.31
CA LYS A 214 18.56 9.98 8.27
C LYS A 214 20.05 9.65 8.22
N THR A 215 20.40 8.37 8.31
CA THR A 215 21.81 7.93 8.25
C THR A 215 22.49 8.36 6.95
N LYS A 216 21.76 8.30 5.84
CA LYS A 216 22.26 8.75 4.53
C LYS A 216 22.50 10.25 4.52
N LEU A 217 21.55 11.04 5.05
CA LEU A 217 21.68 12.49 5.18
C LEU A 217 22.87 12.86 6.09
N ASP A 218 22.98 12.25 7.27
CA ASP A 218 24.08 12.51 8.21
C ASP A 218 25.44 12.23 7.57
N THR A 219 25.52 11.15 6.77
CA THR A 219 26.75 10.82 6.02
C THR A 219 27.06 11.90 4.99
N GLU A 220 26.07 12.44 4.31
CA GLU A 220 26.28 13.51 3.31
C GLU A 220 26.64 14.84 3.99
N LEU A 221 25.96 15.19 5.07
CA LEU A 221 26.29 16.38 5.84
C LEU A 221 27.73 16.31 6.41
N ALA A 222 28.16 15.15 6.92
CA ALA A 222 29.54 14.96 7.37
C ALA A 222 30.57 15.17 6.25
N LYS A 223 30.27 14.79 5.01
CA LYS A 223 31.15 15.07 3.85
C LYS A 223 31.21 16.56 3.50
N ILE A 224 30.07 17.27 3.59
CA ILE A 224 30.00 18.72 3.39
C ILE A 224 30.79 19.42 4.48
N ASP A 225 30.60 19.03 5.75
CA ASP A 225 31.28 19.60 6.91
C ASP A 225 32.81 19.37 6.84
N ALA A 226 33.25 18.21 6.41
CA ALA A 226 34.68 17.92 6.20
C ALA A 226 35.33 18.81 5.12
N LYS A 227 34.53 19.38 4.24
CA LYS A 227 34.97 20.28 3.15
C LYS A 227 34.66 21.76 3.45
N ARG A 228 34.25 22.13 4.67
CA ARG A 228 33.83 23.50 5.01
C ARG A 228 34.84 24.55 4.59
N SER A 229 36.14 24.33 4.81
CA SER A 229 37.22 25.25 4.44
C SER A 229 37.44 25.42 2.93
N THR A 230 36.79 24.60 2.09
CA THR A 230 36.90 24.69 0.63
C THR A 230 35.75 25.51 -0.01
N TYR A 231 34.77 25.92 0.75
CA TYR A 231 33.70 26.76 0.26
C TYR A 231 34.15 28.24 0.19
N GLU A 232 33.64 28.97 -0.77
CA GLU A 232 34.02 30.37 -1.02
C GLU A 232 33.57 31.32 0.10
N SER A 233 32.48 30.97 0.82
CA SER A 233 31.94 31.74 1.94
C SER A 233 31.14 30.83 2.89
N GLU A 234 30.81 31.33 4.09
CA GLU A 234 29.92 30.63 5.04
C GLU A 234 28.49 30.49 4.48
N GLU A 235 28.06 31.45 3.67
CA GLU A 235 26.75 31.39 2.98
C GLU A 235 26.75 30.20 1.99
N ALA A 236 27.79 30.05 1.18
CA ALA A 236 27.90 28.93 0.23
C ALA A 236 27.94 27.57 0.94
N TYR A 237 28.60 27.49 2.10
CA TYR A 237 28.58 26.30 2.94
C TYR A 237 27.17 26.03 3.51
N ALA A 238 26.50 27.05 4.04
CA ALA A 238 25.14 26.93 4.59
C ALA A 238 24.13 26.51 3.48
N GLU A 239 24.29 27.06 2.27
CA GLU A 239 23.48 26.71 1.12
C GLU A 239 23.67 25.23 0.72
N ALA A 240 24.92 24.74 0.70
CA ALA A 240 25.21 23.33 0.41
C ALA A 240 24.57 22.37 1.43
N ARG A 241 24.61 22.71 2.74
CA ARG A 241 23.92 21.94 3.77
C ARG A 241 22.40 21.97 3.59
N SER A 242 21.83 23.13 3.37
CA SER A 242 20.38 23.30 3.14
C SER A 242 19.92 22.52 1.90
N ALA A 243 20.70 22.54 0.82
CA ALA A 243 20.40 21.78 -0.38
C ALA A 243 20.40 20.25 -0.11
N ALA A 244 21.35 19.75 0.70
CA ALA A 244 21.40 18.35 1.09
C ALA A 244 20.17 17.95 1.94
N ILE A 245 19.80 18.76 2.92
CA ILE A 245 18.61 18.54 3.75
C ILE A 245 17.34 18.57 2.90
N ASN A 246 17.16 19.58 2.07
CA ASN A 246 16.00 19.72 1.19
C ASN A 246 15.89 18.54 0.21
N SER A 247 17.02 18.08 -0.34
CA SER A 247 17.05 16.91 -1.23
C SER A 247 16.61 15.64 -0.50
N ALA A 248 17.03 15.44 0.74
CA ALA A 248 16.65 14.30 1.56
C ALA A 248 15.14 14.36 1.91
N VAL A 249 14.64 15.50 2.36
CA VAL A 249 13.22 15.74 2.65
C VAL A 249 12.37 15.51 1.40
N GLN A 250 12.73 16.08 0.26
CA GLN A 250 12.00 15.88 -0.99
C GLN A 250 12.01 14.43 -1.46
N SER A 251 13.08 13.67 -1.14
CA SER A 251 13.17 12.27 -1.56
C SER A 251 12.15 11.37 -0.85
N GLN A 252 11.69 11.70 0.37
CA GLN A 252 10.65 10.96 1.08
C GLN A 252 9.23 11.28 0.56
N TRP A 253 9.03 12.44 -0.08
CA TRP A 253 7.73 12.81 -0.67
C TRP A 253 7.44 12.09 -1.99
N ARG A 254 8.44 11.44 -2.58
CA ARG A 254 8.30 10.75 -3.86
C ARG A 254 7.44 9.50 -3.73
N ASN A 255 6.49 9.33 -4.64
CA ASN A 255 5.74 8.09 -4.77
C ASN A 255 6.42 7.16 -5.77
N LYS A 256 7.24 6.23 -5.25
CA LYS A 256 7.99 5.28 -6.08
C LYS A 256 7.10 4.33 -6.89
N CYS A 257 5.82 4.23 -6.57
CA CYS A 257 4.88 3.44 -7.36
C CYS A 257 4.69 3.99 -8.77
N ILE A 258 4.83 5.31 -8.95
CA ILE A 258 4.56 6.02 -10.21
C ILE A 258 5.78 6.74 -10.79
N ASP A 259 6.79 7.09 -9.95
CA ASP A 259 7.91 7.93 -10.36
C ASP A 259 9.26 7.20 -10.44
N SER A 260 9.32 5.94 -10.06
CA SER A 260 10.57 5.17 -10.02
C SER A 260 10.47 3.92 -10.86
N THR A 261 11.43 3.74 -11.75
CA THR A 261 11.48 2.58 -12.64
C THR A 261 12.47 1.53 -12.15
N TYR A 262 12.16 0.25 -12.39
CA TYR A 262 13.03 -0.87 -12.08
C TYR A 262 12.88 -1.99 -13.11
N GLU A 263 13.85 -2.89 -13.19
CA GLU A 263 13.72 -4.11 -14.00
C GLU A 263 12.74 -5.07 -13.29
N PRO A 264 11.60 -5.45 -13.90
CA PRO A 264 10.56 -6.22 -13.24
C PRO A 264 10.95 -7.68 -12.96
N GLY A 265 11.94 -8.18 -13.67
CA GLY A 265 12.34 -9.59 -13.60
C GLY A 265 11.17 -10.54 -13.87
N SER A 266 11.14 -11.64 -13.15
CA SER A 266 10.16 -12.72 -13.43
C SER A 266 8.69 -12.33 -13.16
N THR A 267 8.39 -11.22 -12.52
CA THR A 267 6.99 -10.73 -12.40
C THR A 267 6.42 -10.23 -13.72
N TYR A 268 7.28 -9.97 -14.71
CA TYR A 268 6.89 -9.63 -16.07
C TYR A 268 6.42 -10.84 -16.91
N LYS A 269 6.83 -12.05 -16.56
CA LYS A 269 6.57 -13.28 -17.34
C LYS A 269 5.10 -13.57 -17.70
N PRO A 270 4.10 -13.20 -16.90
CA PRO A 270 2.69 -13.33 -17.30
C PRO A 270 2.38 -12.65 -18.64
N ILE A 271 3.01 -11.51 -18.95
CA ILE A 271 2.81 -10.77 -20.20
C ILE A 271 3.41 -11.55 -21.38
N THR A 272 4.60 -12.12 -21.21
CA THR A 272 5.22 -13.00 -22.24
C THR A 272 4.38 -14.25 -22.49
N LEU A 273 3.87 -14.88 -21.43
CA LEU A 273 2.99 -16.05 -21.52
C LEU A 273 1.72 -15.70 -22.28
N ALA A 274 1.07 -14.60 -21.91
CA ALA A 274 -0.15 -14.10 -22.54
C ALA A 274 0.06 -13.86 -24.04
N ALA A 275 1.13 -13.16 -24.43
CA ALA A 275 1.45 -12.90 -25.83
C ALA A 275 1.70 -14.20 -26.61
N ALA A 276 2.41 -15.18 -26.04
CA ALA A 276 2.70 -16.45 -26.71
C ALA A 276 1.47 -17.34 -26.87
N LEU A 277 0.55 -17.32 -25.89
CA LEU A 277 -0.73 -18.04 -25.96
C LEU A 277 -1.66 -17.39 -27.00
N GLU A 278 -1.83 -16.07 -26.96
CA GLU A 278 -2.70 -15.32 -27.85
C GLU A 278 -2.31 -15.49 -29.31
N GLU A 279 -1.01 -15.52 -29.61
CA GLU A 279 -0.48 -15.77 -30.95
C GLU A 279 -0.49 -17.26 -31.35
N GLY A 280 -1.04 -18.14 -30.51
CA GLY A 280 -1.08 -19.60 -30.77
C GLY A 280 0.31 -20.25 -30.89
N LYS A 281 1.38 -19.57 -30.40
CA LYS A 281 2.74 -20.11 -30.42
C LYS A 281 2.96 -21.20 -29.40
N VAL A 282 2.20 -21.16 -28.32
CA VAL A 282 2.12 -22.19 -27.28
C VAL A 282 0.67 -22.45 -26.92
N THR A 283 0.41 -23.64 -26.41
CA THR A 283 -0.90 -24.05 -25.88
C THR A 283 -0.72 -24.60 -24.48
N LYS A 284 -1.81 -24.86 -23.76
CA LYS A 284 -1.78 -25.48 -22.43
C LYS A 284 -0.99 -26.82 -22.42
N ASN A 285 -0.99 -27.55 -23.57
CA ASN A 285 -0.32 -28.84 -23.73
C ASN A 285 1.14 -28.74 -24.19
N SER A 286 1.67 -27.53 -24.40
CA SER A 286 3.06 -27.33 -24.79
C SER A 286 4.02 -27.81 -23.71
N THR A 287 5.17 -28.31 -24.13
CA THR A 287 6.22 -28.78 -23.21
C THR A 287 7.55 -28.12 -23.52
N PHE A 288 8.40 -28.01 -22.51
CA PHE A 288 9.69 -27.33 -22.59
C PHE A 288 10.76 -28.19 -21.92
N TYR A 289 11.97 -28.16 -22.45
CA TYR A 289 13.12 -28.79 -21.83
C TYR A 289 14.10 -27.74 -21.31
N CYS A 290 14.54 -27.88 -20.07
CA CYS A 290 15.49 -26.98 -19.43
C CYS A 290 16.72 -27.73 -18.93
N SER A 291 17.88 -27.46 -19.54
CA SER A 291 19.19 -27.99 -19.13
C SER A 291 19.96 -27.09 -18.15
N GLY A 292 19.29 -26.06 -17.61
CA GLY A 292 19.91 -25.06 -16.72
C GLY A 292 20.38 -23.79 -17.43
N SER A 293 20.47 -23.77 -18.74
CA SER A 293 20.78 -22.56 -19.53
C SER A 293 20.29 -22.69 -20.96
N THR A 294 20.28 -21.58 -21.69
CA THR A 294 20.03 -21.54 -23.14
C THR A 294 20.99 -20.56 -23.84
N ARG A 295 21.25 -20.78 -25.13
CA ARG A 295 22.02 -19.86 -25.97
C ARG A 295 21.11 -19.15 -26.94
N VAL A 296 21.34 -17.87 -27.13
CA VAL A 296 20.56 -17.03 -28.05
C VAL A 296 21.47 -16.52 -29.14
N GLN A 297 20.98 -16.51 -30.36
CA GLN A 297 21.72 -15.97 -31.52
C GLN A 297 22.11 -14.51 -31.28
N GLY A 298 23.35 -14.16 -31.60
CA GLY A 298 23.86 -12.81 -31.36
C GLY A 298 24.41 -12.57 -29.96
N TRP A 299 24.36 -13.57 -29.05
CA TRP A 299 24.91 -13.45 -27.70
C TRP A 299 25.88 -14.60 -27.41
N ASN A 300 27.11 -14.26 -27.06
CA ASN A 300 28.19 -15.24 -26.91
C ASN A 300 28.19 -15.99 -25.58
N LYS A 301 27.42 -15.53 -24.59
CA LYS A 301 27.31 -16.17 -23.27
C LYS A 301 25.99 -16.91 -23.13
N PRO A 302 25.94 -18.04 -22.40
CA PRO A 302 24.66 -18.67 -22.08
C PRO A 302 23.85 -17.78 -21.11
N ILE A 303 22.52 -17.80 -21.27
CA ILE A 303 21.57 -17.23 -20.32
C ILE A 303 21.13 -18.34 -19.39
N TYR A 304 21.34 -18.16 -18.09
CA TYR A 304 21.11 -19.19 -17.08
C TYR A 304 19.67 -19.17 -16.55
N CYS A 305 19.17 -20.36 -16.25
CA CYS A 305 18.00 -20.52 -15.39
C CYS A 305 18.38 -20.28 -13.92
N SER A 306 17.41 -19.95 -13.08
CA SER A 306 17.59 -19.90 -11.63
C SER A 306 18.04 -21.25 -11.05
N ASN A 307 17.54 -22.35 -11.63
CA ASN A 307 18.05 -23.69 -11.38
C ASN A 307 19.12 -24.04 -12.43
N HIS A 308 20.39 -23.92 -12.05
CA HIS A 308 21.53 -24.16 -12.93
C HIS A 308 21.67 -25.64 -13.33
N SER A 309 21.10 -26.57 -12.55
CA SER A 309 21.06 -28.01 -12.91
C SER A 309 19.98 -28.33 -13.92
N GLY A 310 19.09 -27.36 -14.23
CA GLY A 310 17.96 -27.53 -15.13
C GLY A 310 16.72 -28.13 -14.45
N HIS A 311 15.58 -27.96 -15.10
CA HIS A 311 14.29 -28.51 -14.66
C HIS A 311 13.92 -29.81 -15.41
N GLY A 312 14.69 -30.18 -16.45
CA GLY A 312 14.35 -31.27 -17.32
C GLY A 312 13.14 -30.96 -18.20
N GLN A 313 12.40 -32.00 -18.54
CA GLN A 313 11.13 -31.89 -19.28
C GLN A 313 10.05 -31.35 -18.36
N GLN A 314 9.29 -30.39 -18.82
CA GLN A 314 8.22 -29.71 -18.04
C GLN A 314 7.08 -29.30 -18.97
N THR A 315 5.87 -29.35 -18.48
CA THR A 315 4.69 -28.77 -19.12
C THR A 315 4.72 -27.22 -19.08
N LEU A 316 3.82 -26.57 -19.82
CA LEU A 316 3.64 -25.13 -19.77
C LEU A 316 3.43 -24.64 -18.31
N ILE A 317 2.51 -25.29 -17.60
CA ILE A 317 2.14 -24.93 -16.22
C ILE A 317 3.34 -25.08 -15.28
N GLU A 318 4.08 -26.19 -15.36
CA GLU A 318 5.30 -26.40 -14.57
C GLU A 318 6.41 -25.39 -14.92
N ALA A 319 6.58 -25.04 -16.19
CA ALA A 319 7.56 -24.02 -16.62
C ALA A 319 7.26 -22.64 -16.03
N VAL A 320 5.98 -22.27 -15.91
CA VAL A 320 5.52 -21.05 -15.24
C VAL A 320 5.74 -21.17 -13.72
N GLY A 321 5.38 -22.29 -13.13
CA GLY A 321 5.55 -22.61 -11.71
C GLY A 321 7.01 -22.53 -11.24
N HIS A 322 7.91 -23.09 -12.03
CA HIS A 322 9.36 -23.05 -11.82
C HIS A 322 10.00 -21.71 -12.19
N SER A 323 9.24 -20.81 -12.81
CA SER A 323 9.78 -19.55 -13.36
C SER A 323 10.98 -19.78 -14.31
N CYS A 324 10.90 -20.78 -15.18
CA CYS A 324 12.01 -21.29 -16.01
C CYS A 324 12.42 -20.28 -17.09
N ASN A 325 13.60 -19.63 -16.98
CA ASN A 325 14.08 -18.66 -17.97
C ASN A 325 14.18 -19.24 -19.39
N PRO A 326 14.81 -20.43 -19.63
CA PRO A 326 14.86 -21.01 -20.97
C PRO A 326 13.50 -21.21 -21.63
N ALA A 327 12.48 -21.64 -20.87
CA ALA A 327 11.13 -21.79 -21.39
C ALA A 327 10.52 -20.44 -21.82
N PHE A 328 10.66 -19.40 -21.00
CA PHE A 328 10.15 -18.06 -21.33
C PHE A 328 10.90 -17.41 -22.48
N ILE A 329 12.22 -17.61 -22.60
CA ILE A 329 12.99 -17.21 -23.78
C ILE A 329 12.47 -17.90 -25.04
N SER A 330 12.21 -19.20 -24.97
CA SER A 330 11.63 -19.96 -26.09
C SER A 330 10.24 -19.42 -26.48
N MET A 331 9.37 -19.14 -25.51
CA MET A 331 8.05 -18.55 -25.75
C MET A 331 8.17 -17.17 -26.45
N GLY A 332 8.98 -16.26 -25.90
CA GLY A 332 9.14 -14.93 -26.50
C GLY A 332 9.74 -14.97 -27.88
N LEU A 333 10.79 -15.78 -28.10
CA LEU A 333 11.39 -15.95 -29.41
C LEU A 333 10.42 -16.51 -30.46
N SER A 334 9.48 -17.38 -30.05
CA SER A 334 8.45 -17.92 -30.93
C SER A 334 7.42 -16.89 -31.38
N VAL A 335 7.18 -15.85 -30.57
CA VAL A 335 6.31 -14.71 -30.93
C VAL A 335 6.98 -13.82 -31.97
N GLY A 336 8.30 -13.65 -31.90
CA GLY A 336 9.07 -12.78 -32.78
C GLY A 336 9.07 -11.32 -32.35
N THR A 337 10.11 -10.57 -32.77
CA THR A 337 10.38 -9.21 -32.26
C THR A 337 9.27 -8.21 -32.58
N GLU A 338 8.80 -8.17 -33.83
CA GLU A 338 7.78 -7.20 -34.26
C GLU A 338 6.44 -7.39 -33.52
N THR A 339 5.97 -8.64 -33.42
CA THR A 339 4.73 -8.96 -32.73
C THR A 339 4.86 -8.73 -31.23
N TYR A 340 5.99 -9.12 -30.63
CA TYR A 340 6.23 -8.90 -29.22
C TYR A 340 6.27 -7.40 -28.87
N TYR A 341 6.87 -6.57 -29.73
CA TYR A 341 6.90 -5.11 -29.53
C TYR A 341 5.49 -4.48 -29.58
N LYS A 342 4.59 -5.03 -30.41
CA LYS A 342 3.19 -4.61 -30.41
C LYS A 342 2.52 -4.92 -29.07
N TYR A 343 2.81 -6.08 -28.45
CA TYR A 343 2.28 -6.41 -27.13
C TYR A 343 2.81 -5.49 -26.04
N LEU A 344 4.08 -5.03 -26.08
CA LEU A 344 4.58 -4.02 -25.16
C LEU A 344 3.71 -2.76 -25.20
N LYS A 345 3.36 -2.28 -26.40
CA LYS A 345 2.48 -1.13 -26.60
C LYS A 345 1.03 -1.45 -26.17
N SER A 346 0.51 -2.60 -26.55
CA SER A 346 -0.88 -2.99 -26.27
C SER A 346 -1.15 -3.14 -24.78
N PHE A 347 -0.22 -3.68 -24.00
CA PHE A 347 -0.28 -3.71 -22.55
C PHE A 347 -0.01 -2.37 -21.86
N GLY A 348 0.27 -1.30 -22.63
CA GLY A 348 0.45 0.05 -22.13
C GLY A 348 1.73 0.29 -21.33
N LEU A 349 2.79 -0.51 -21.57
CA LEU A 349 4.05 -0.44 -20.83
C LEU A 349 4.99 0.66 -21.30
N MET A 350 4.72 1.25 -22.46
CA MET A 350 5.61 2.24 -23.08
C MET A 350 5.14 3.68 -22.93
N ASP A 351 3.97 3.87 -22.34
CA ASP A 351 3.34 5.16 -22.13
C ASP A 351 2.93 5.30 -20.66
N LYS A 352 2.79 6.55 -20.19
CA LYS A 352 2.20 6.79 -18.86
C LYS A 352 0.84 6.12 -18.75
N THR A 353 0.50 5.62 -17.57
CA THR A 353 -0.78 4.96 -17.35
C THR A 353 -1.95 5.94 -17.38
N GLY A 354 -1.67 7.21 -17.09
CA GLY A 354 -2.65 8.27 -16.98
C GLY A 354 -3.35 8.30 -15.61
N ILE A 355 -2.74 7.68 -14.59
CA ILE A 355 -3.24 7.80 -13.22
C ILE A 355 -3.41 9.27 -12.83
N ASP A 356 -4.45 9.58 -12.10
CA ASP A 356 -4.84 10.94 -11.68
C ASP A 356 -3.93 11.50 -10.57
N MET A 357 -2.62 11.36 -10.75
CA MET A 357 -1.57 11.89 -9.88
C MET A 357 -0.54 12.70 -10.66
N ILE A 358 0.17 13.58 -9.97
CA ILE A 358 1.33 14.27 -10.53
C ILE A 358 2.61 13.42 -10.41
N GLY A 359 3.59 13.69 -11.27
CA GLY A 359 4.92 13.09 -11.14
C GLY A 359 5.07 11.71 -11.79
N GLU A 360 4.03 11.17 -12.46
CA GLU A 360 4.13 9.89 -13.16
C GLU A 360 5.20 9.94 -14.24
N VAL A 361 6.07 8.94 -14.27
CA VAL A 361 7.05 8.71 -15.33
C VAL A 361 6.67 7.45 -16.11
N LYS A 362 7.22 7.29 -17.29
CA LYS A 362 7.05 6.09 -18.11
C LYS A 362 8.25 5.18 -18.03
N GLY A 363 8.04 3.91 -18.37
CA GLY A 363 9.09 2.90 -18.48
C GLY A 363 10.17 3.26 -19.50
N ILE A 364 11.31 2.58 -19.39
CA ILE A 364 12.48 2.78 -20.23
C ILE A 364 12.65 1.55 -21.11
N PHE A 365 12.39 1.71 -22.39
CA PHE A 365 12.45 0.66 -23.40
C PHE A 365 13.35 1.05 -24.56
N GLN A 366 13.88 0.05 -25.26
CA GLN A 366 14.51 0.29 -26.55
C GLN A 366 13.48 0.79 -27.57
N ASP A 367 13.91 1.62 -28.51
CA ASP A 367 13.08 1.98 -29.64
C ASP A 367 12.81 0.75 -30.54
N GLU A 368 11.73 0.78 -31.31
CA GLU A 368 11.23 -0.34 -32.10
C GLU A 368 12.27 -0.87 -33.11
N LYS A 369 13.01 0.02 -33.75
CA LYS A 369 14.03 -0.34 -34.76
C LYS A 369 15.20 -1.06 -34.09
N SER A 370 15.68 -0.57 -32.96
CA SER A 370 16.76 -1.18 -32.18
C SER A 370 16.33 -2.52 -31.61
N PHE A 371 15.12 -2.61 -31.04
CA PHE A 371 14.57 -3.85 -30.51
C PHE A 371 14.41 -4.93 -31.60
N ASN A 372 13.82 -4.59 -32.76
CA ASN A 372 13.56 -5.52 -33.83
C ASN A 372 14.85 -6.01 -34.53
N SER A 373 15.94 -5.27 -34.41
CA SER A 373 17.24 -5.66 -34.99
C SER A 373 18.03 -6.65 -34.13
N GLN A 374 17.62 -6.89 -32.87
CA GLN A 374 18.40 -7.66 -31.90
C GLN A 374 17.57 -8.75 -31.21
N VAL A 375 17.69 -9.98 -31.68
CA VAL A 375 17.00 -11.14 -31.08
C VAL A 375 17.32 -11.32 -29.59
N VAL A 376 18.52 -10.92 -29.15
CA VAL A 376 18.92 -10.98 -27.75
C VAL A 376 18.09 -10.04 -26.87
N SER A 377 17.64 -8.90 -27.39
CA SER A 377 16.75 -7.98 -26.67
C SER A 377 15.41 -8.66 -26.36
N LEU A 378 14.82 -9.31 -27.36
CA LEU A 378 13.60 -10.10 -27.15
C LEU A 378 13.81 -11.22 -26.12
N ALA A 379 14.94 -11.92 -26.20
CA ALA A 379 15.25 -12.98 -25.24
C ALA A 379 15.32 -12.47 -23.79
N SER A 380 15.96 -11.31 -23.55
CA SER A 380 16.05 -10.71 -22.21
C SER A 380 14.71 -10.12 -21.73
N TYR A 381 13.97 -9.48 -22.63
CA TYR A 381 12.63 -8.96 -22.34
C TYR A 381 11.66 -10.09 -21.96
N SER A 382 11.77 -11.27 -22.57
CA SER A 382 10.89 -12.40 -22.32
C SER A 382 10.85 -12.87 -20.85
N PHE A 383 11.87 -12.56 -20.05
CA PHE A 383 11.89 -12.86 -18.62
C PHE A 383 12.06 -11.63 -17.73
N GLY A 384 11.86 -10.41 -18.31
CA GLY A 384 11.73 -9.16 -17.57
C GLY A 384 13.04 -8.45 -17.25
N GLN A 385 14.06 -8.53 -18.11
CA GLN A 385 15.32 -7.85 -17.92
C GLN A 385 15.70 -6.95 -19.10
N THR A 386 16.60 -5.99 -18.88
CA THR A 386 17.14 -5.01 -19.84
C THR A 386 16.16 -3.92 -20.29
N PHE A 387 15.08 -3.75 -19.57
CA PHE A 387 14.15 -2.62 -19.65
C PHE A 387 13.62 -2.29 -18.26
N ASN A 388 13.09 -1.10 -18.07
CA ASN A 388 12.55 -0.67 -16.78
C ASN A 388 11.08 -0.28 -16.92
N VAL A 389 10.30 -0.58 -15.90
CA VAL A 389 8.89 -0.18 -15.76
C VAL A 389 8.65 0.43 -14.38
N THR A 390 7.62 1.26 -14.25
CA THR A 390 7.13 1.65 -12.94
C THR A 390 6.25 0.53 -12.36
N PRO A 391 6.12 0.44 -11.01
CA PRO A 391 5.18 -0.51 -10.39
C PRO A 391 3.75 -0.39 -10.91
N ILE A 392 3.27 0.84 -11.16
CA ILE A 392 1.90 1.06 -11.66
C ILE A 392 1.71 0.57 -13.11
N GLU A 393 2.68 0.78 -14.00
CA GLU A 393 2.65 0.23 -15.36
C GLU A 393 2.60 -1.29 -15.33
N LEU A 394 3.42 -1.90 -14.46
CA LEU A 394 3.51 -3.35 -14.37
C LEU A 394 2.23 -3.98 -13.83
N ILE A 395 1.68 -3.49 -12.71
CA ILE A 395 0.46 -4.06 -12.12
C ILE A 395 -0.74 -3.88 -13.05
N ARG A 396 -0.85 -2.76 -13.76
CA ARG A 396 -1.86 -2.51 -14.79
C ARG A 396 -1.82 -3.57 -15.90
N ALA A 397 -0.62 -3.84 -16.44
CA ALA A 397 -0.42 -4.85 -17.48
C ALA A 397 -0.69 -6.28 -16.96
N GLN A 398 -0.30 -6.56 -15.71
CA GLN A 398 -0.55 -7.85 -15.06
C GLN A 398 -2.04 -8.06 -14.80
N ALA A 399 -2.79 -7.02 -14.43
CA ALA A 399 -4.24 -7.08 -14.28
C ALA A 399 -4.91 -7.50 -15.59
N ALA A 400 -4.50 -6.91 -16.71
CA ALA A 400 -5.01 -7.28 -18.02
C ALA A 400 -4.69 -8.75 -18.40
N CYS A 401 -3.64 -9.34 -17.84
CA CYS A 401 -3.36 -10.77 -18.05
C CYS A 401 -4.38 -11.70 -17.37
N VAL A 402 -5.09 -11.24 -16.32
CA VAL A 402 -5.91 -12.11 -15.47
C VAL A 402 -7.41 -11.75 -15.42
N ASN A 403 -7.81 -10.61 -15.96
CA ASN A 403 -9.19 -10.11 -15.92
C ASN A 403 -10.00 -10.33 -17.22
N GLY A 404 -9.56 -11.22 -18.12
CA GLY A 404 -10.17 -11.40 -19.43
C GLY A 404 -9.51 -10.58 -20.54
N GLY A 405 -8.38 -9.96 -20.27
CA GLY A 405 -7.60 -9.19 -21.25
C GLY A 405 -7.85 -7.69 -21.28
N TYR A 406 -8.69 -7.17 -20.39
CA TYR A 406 -9.11 -5.78 -20.40
C TYR A 406 -8.09 -4.88 -19.69
N LEU A 407 -7.57 -3.88 -20.42
CA LEU A 407 -6.64 -2.89 -19.89
C LEU A 407 -7.41 -1.67 -19.42
N TYR A 408 -7.36 -1.37 -18.13
CA TYR A 408 -7.99 -0.18 -17.53
C TYR A 408 -6.98 0.93 -17.29
N GLN A 409 -7.45 2.16 -17.19
CA GLN A 409 -6.67 3.28 -16.67
C GLN A 409 -6.73 3.25 -15.14
N PRO A 410 -5.60 3.23 -14.43
CA PRO A 410 -5.60 3.34 -12.98
C PRO A 410 -6.12 4.71 -12.53
N TYR A 411 -6.88 4.74 -11.43
CA TYR A 411 -7.39 5.99 -10.85
C TYR A 411 -7.56 5.87 -9.33
N ILE A 412 -7.59 7.03 -8.67
CA ILE A 412 -7.71 7.14 -7.21
C ILE A 412 -8.93 7.98 -6.82
N VAL A 413 -9.27 9.02 -7.58
CA VAL A 413 -10.44 9.84 -7.32
C VAL A 413 -11.64 9.24 -8.03
N GLU A 414 -12.61 8.76 -7.23
CA GLU A 414 -13.85 8.19 -7.74
C GLU A 414 -14.88 9.28 -8.04
N GLN A 415 -15.05 10.26 -7.12
CA GLN A 415 -16.01 11.33 -7.25
C GLN A 415 -15.44 12.66 -6.75
N VAL A 416 -15.95 13.74 -7.34
CA VAL A 416 -15.81 15.12 -6.83
C VAL A 416 -17.19 15.59 -6.37
N LEU A 417 -17.27 16.07 -5.14
CA LEU A 417 -18.51 16.53 -4.52
C LEU A 417 -18.44 18.04 -4.26
N ASP A 418 -19.58 18.74 -4.38
CA ASP A 418 -19.74 20.12 -3.91
C ASP A 418 -19.85 20.18 -2.36
N GLU A 419 -20.06 21.38 -1.83
CA GLU A 419 -20.19 21.61 -0.37
C GLU A 419 -21.46 20.97 0.22
N ASP A 420 -22.51 20.75 -0.57
CA ASP A 420 -23.76 20.11 -0.19
C ASP A 420 -23.70 18.58 -0.32
N GLY A 421 -22.58 18.02 -0.84
CA GLY A 421 -22.37 16.59 -1.06
C GLY A 421 -22.96 16.08 -2.38
N ASN A 422 -23.36 16.95 -3.31
CA ASN A 422 -23.81 16.53 -4.64
C ASN A 422 -22.61 16.16 -5.51
N VAL A 423 -22.78 15.13 -6.35
CA VAL A 423 -21.74 14.66 -7.27
C VAL A 423 -21.60 15.62 -8.44
N LEU A 424 -20.44 16.28 -8.53
CA LEU A 424 -20.08 17.15 -9.68
C LEU A 424 -19.46 16.36 -10.81
N SER A 425 -18.63 15.36 -10.49
CA SER A 425 -18.05 14.44 -11.47
C SER A 425 -17.82 13.07 -10.85
N GLN A 426 -17.87 12.02 -11.67
CA GLN A 426 -17.61 10.65 -11.31
C GLN A 426 -16.71 10.00 -12.35
N HIS A 427 -15.74 9.19 -11.91
CA HIS A 427 -14.88 8.44 -12.81
C HIS A 427 -15.66 7.35 -13.54
N ASP A 428 -15.45 7.24 -14.85
CA ASP A 428 -16.02 6.17 -15.67
C ASP A 428 -14.96 5.07 -15.89
N ALA A 429 -15.14 3.93 -15.23
CA ALA A 429 -14.23 2.79 -15.27
C ALA A 429 -14.44 1.93 -16.54
N THR A 430 -14.32 2.53 -17.72
CA THR A 430 -14.36 1.79 -18.98
C THR A 430 -12.96 1.26 -19.35
N PRO A 431 -12.86 0.05 -19.93
CA PRO A 431 -11.57 -0.46 -20.38
C PRO A 431 -11.03 0.35 -21.56
N VAL A 432 -9.75 0.67 -21.51
CA VAL A 432 -9.04 1.36 -22.62
C VAL A 432 -9.05 0.49 -23.88
N ARG A 433 -8.85 -0.83 -23.70
CA ARG A 433 -8.87 -1.84 -24.76
C ARG A 433 -8.87 -3.25 -24.18
N GLN A 434 -9.20 -4.24 -25.00
CA GLN A 434 -8.90 -5.64 -24.73
C GLN A 434 -7.59 -6.01 -25.45
N VAL A 435 -6.61 -6.57 -24.73
CA VAL A 435 -5.25 -6.88 -25.22
C VAL A 435 -5.12 -8.35 -25.61
N ILE A 436 -5.79 -9.23 -24.88
CA ILE A 436 -5.82 -10.68 -25.09
C ILE A 436 -7.24 -11.20 -24.91
N SER A 437 -7.49 -12.38 -25.41
CA SER A 437 -8.78 -13.05 -25.25
C SER A 437 -9.03 -13.53 -23.82
N GLU A 438 -10.30 -13.73 -23.46
CA GLU A 438 -10.70 -14.32 -22.17
C GLU A 438 -10.16 -15.75 -22.02
N GLU A 439 -10.06 -16.51 -23.13
CA GLU A 439 -9.49 -17.85 -23.15
C GLU A 439 -8.01 -17.84 -22.78
N THR A 440 -7.23 -16.96 -23.39
CA THR A 440 -5.82 -16.75 -23.03
C THR A 440 -5.68 -16.37 -21.56
N SER A 441 -6.48 -15.43 -21.09
CA SER A 441 -6.47 -14.99 -19.69
C SER A 441 -6.77 -16.13 -18.72
N ALA A 442 -7.71 -17.03 -19.06
CA ALA A 442 -8.04 -18.20 -18.24
C ALA A 442 -6.86 -19.16 -18.09
N ILE A 443 -6.11 -19.43 -19.16
CA ILE A 443 -4.90 -20.27 -19.11
C ILE A 443 -3.81 -19.59 -18.28
N VAL A 444 -3.64 -18.28 -18.42
CA VAL A 444 -2.68 -17.51 -17.62
C VAL A 444 -3.02 -17.59 -16.12
N ARG A 445 -4.30 -17.42 -15.74
CA ARG A 445 -4.76 -17.58 -14.34
C ARG A 445 -4.42 -18.96 -13.79
N GLU A 446 -4.75 -20.02 -14.52
CA GLU A 446 -4.44 -21.40 -14.10
C GLU A 446 -2.94 -21.62 -13.86
N ALA A 447 -2.11 -21.12 -14.77
CA ALA A 447 -0.66 -21.22 -14.62
C ALA A 447 -0.12 -20.42 -13.43
N LEU A 448 -0.69 -19.24 -13.15
CA LEU A 448 -0.30 -18.41 -12.03
C LEU A 448 -0.83 -18.93 -10.69
N GLU A 449 -1.98 -19.58 -10.66
CA GLU A 449 -2.46 -20.31 -9.48
C GLU A 449 -1.51 -21.48 -9.13
N TYR A 450 -1.01 -22.21 -10.12
CA TYR A 450 -0.02 -23.27 -9.89
C TYR A 450 1.28 -22.73 -9.27
N VAL A 451 1.71 -21.50 -9.62
CA VAL A 451 2.88 -20.85 -8.98
C VAL A 451 2.71 -20.76 -7.46
N VAL A 452 1.52 -20.44 -6.99
CA VAL A 452 1.23 -20.28 -5.55
C VAL A 452 0.83 -21.61 -4.92
N SER A 453 0.09 -22.46 -5.61
CA SER A 453 -0.31 -23.76 -5.05
C SER A 453 0.85 -24.75 -4.94
N SER A 454 1.80 -24.76 -5.88
CA SER A 454 2.84 -25.80 -5.97
C SER A 454 4.22 -25.26 -6.36
N GLY A 455 4.30 -24.04 -6.88
CA GLY A 455 5.50 -23.48 -7.48
C GLY A 455 6.33 -22.59 -6.55
N SER A 456 7.03 -21.65 -7.17
CA SER A 456 7.97 -20.72 -6.52
C SER A 456 7.31 -19.71 -5.57
N GLY A 457 5.99 -19.50 -5.67
CA GLY A 457 5.19 -18.58 -4.85
C GLY A 457 4.46 -19.23 -3.68
N LYS A 458 4.71 -20.50 -3.37
CA LYS A 458 3.94 -21.30 -2.39
C LYS A 458 3.83 -20.68 -0.98
N ASN A 459 4.78 -19.84 -0.61
CA ASN A 459 4.75 -19.13 0.68
C ASN A 459 3.75 -17.96 0.70
N GLY A 460 3.16 -17.62 -0.44
CA GLY A 460 2.08 -16.62 -0.55
C GLY A 460 0.66 -17.21 -0.50
N ARG A 461 0.53 -18.48 -0.12
CA ARG A 461 -0.77 -19.11 0.07
C ARG A 461 -1.55 -18.46 1.19
N VAL A 462 -2.86 -18.36 1.00
CA VAL A 462 -3.81 -17.90 2.01
C VAL A 462 -4.88 -18.98 2.18
N ALA A 463 -5.06 -19.47 3.40
CA ALA A 463 -6.08 -20.48 3.68
C ALA A 463 -7.48 -19.95 3.34
N GLY A 464 -8.28 -20.77 2.69
CA GLY A 464 -9.62 -20.41 2.23
C GLY A 464 -9.66 -19.57 0.95
N TYR A 465 -8.52 -19.23 0.35
CA TYR A 465 -8.49 -18.43 -0.87
C TYR A 465 -7.63 -19.10 -1.96
N ARG A 466 -8.16 -19.11 -3.17
CA ARG A 466 -7.39 -19.46 -4.35
C ARG A 466 -6.60 -18.24 -4.78
N ILE A 467 -5.29 -18.28 -4.59
CA ILE A 467 -4.36 -17.21 -4.94
C ILE A 467 -3.57 -17.57 -6.18
N GLY A 468 -3.62 -16.71 -7.19
CA GLY A 468 -2.68 -16.73 -8.30
C GLY A 468 -1.54 -15.73 -8.06
N GLY A 469 -0.36 -15.98 -8.64
CA GLY A 469 0.72 -15.01 -8.46
C GLY A 469 2.01 -15.32 -9.19
N LYS A 470 2.99 -14.42 -9.08
CA LYS A 470 4.31 -14.56 -9.69
C LYS A 470 5.39 -13.91 -8.84
N THR A 471 6.44 -14.66 -8.54
CA THR A 471 7.64 -14.15 -7.85
C THR A 471 8.59 -13.47 -8.83
N GLY A 472 9.26 -12.41 -8.35
CA GLY A 472 10.33 -11.70 -9.06
C GLY A 472 11.60 -11.59 -8.24
N THR A 473 12.71 -11.61 -8.93
CA THR A 473 14.04 -11.26 -8.43
C THR A 473 14.81 -10.71 -9.63
N ALA A 474 15.13 -9.44 -9.60
CA ALA A 474 15.82 -8.75 -10.68
C ALA A 474 17.15 -8.18 -10.19
N ASP A 475 18.23 -8.47 -10.90
CA ASP A 475 19.55 -7.89 -10.62
C ASP A 475 19.54 -6.40 -10.98
N LYS A 476 20.17 -5.57 -10.14
CA LYS A 476 20.39 -4.15 -10.44
C LYS A 476 21.69 -4.02 -11.22
N THR A 477 21.59 -3.54 -12.45
CA THR A 477 22.73 -3.36 -13.33
C THR A 477 23.75 -2.36 -12.73
N GLY A 478 25.03 -2.66 -12.82
CA GLY A 478 26.11 -1.78 -12.35
C GLY A 478 26.39 -1.81 -10.84
N THR A 479 25.67 -2.65 -10.06
CA THR A 479 25.86 -2.72 -8.58
C THR A 479 26.86 -3.78 -8.14
N LYS A 480 27.38 -4.63 -9.05
CA LYS A 480 28.42 -5.62 -8.76
C LYS A 480 29.77 -4.94 -8.62
N THR A 481 30.34 -5.05 -7.42
CA THR A 481 31.67 -4.50 -7.06
C THR A 481 32.48 -5.56 -6.33
N ASN A 482 33.75 -5.28 -6.03
CA ASN A 482 34.59 -6.17 -5.22
C ASN A 482 33.97 -6.40 -3.82
N ASP A 483 33.38 -5.38 -3.22
CA ASP A 483 32.74 -5.43 -1.90
C ASP A 483 31.30 -5.99 -1.98
N ASN A 484 30.68 -5.97 -3.15
CA ASN A 484 29.36 -6.52 -3.41
C ASN A 484 29.35 -7.42 -4.68
N PRO A 485 30.02 -8.58 -4.64
CA PRO A 485 30.22 -9.42 -5.82
C PRO A 485 28.91 -10.03 -6.37
N LYS A 486 27.86 -10.12 -5.54
CA LYS A 486 26.54 -10.59 -5.97
C LYS A 486 25.67 -9.48 -6.56
N GLY A 487 26.04 -8.21 -6.35
CA GLY A 487 25.23 -7.06 -6.73
C GLY A 487 23.98 -6.91 -5.88
N ASP A 488 23.27 -5.82 -6.10
CA ASP A 488 21.97 -5.54 -5.48
C ASP A 488 20.85 -6.12 -6.33
N VAL A 489 19.69 -6.33 -5.71
CA VAL A 489 18.51 -6.89 -6.37
C VAL A 489 17.26 -6.14 -5.92
N VAL A 490 16.25 -6.14 -6.78
CA VAL A 490 14.86 -5.88 -6.38
C VAL A 490 14.14 -7.23 -6.31
N VAL A 491 13.55 -7.54 -5.16
CA VAL A 491 12.71 -8.71 -4.98
C VAL A 491 11.25 -8.29 -4.97
N SER A 492 10.40 -9.08 -5.60
CA SER A 492 8.98 -8.71 -5.77
C SER A 492 8.07 -9.94 -5.79
N PHE A 493 6.80 -9.70 -5.51
CA PHE A 493 5.75 -10.69 -5.68
C PHE A 493 4.47 -9.99 -6.13
N MET A 494 3.90 -10.48 -7.21
CA MET A 494 2.56 -10.13 -7.66
C MET A 494 1.62 -11.27 -7.29
N CYS A 495 0.45 -10.96 -6.75
CA CYS A 495 -0.60 -11.94 -6.51
C CYS A 495 -1.99 -11.33 -6.73
N PHE A 496 -2.95 -12.19 -7.02
CA PHE A 496 -4.34 -11.80 -7.23
C PHE A 496 -5.29 -12.86 -6.65
N ALA A 497 -6.47 -12.43 -6.32
CA ALA A 497 -7.52 -13.28 -5.74
C ALA A 497 -8.93 -12.78 -6.09
N PRO A 498 -9.92 -13.71 -6.14
CA PRO A 498 -9.78 -15.16 -6.29
C PRO A 498 -9.11 -15.55 -7.62
N ALA A 499 -8.42 -16.69 -7.70
CA ALA A 499 -7.69 -17.05 -8.93
C ALA A 499 -8.60 -17.40 -10.11
N ASP A 500 -9.80 -17.92 -9.83
CA ASP A 500 -10.82 -18.30 -10.82
C ASP A 500 -11.67 -17.10 -11.30
N ASP A 501 -11.91 -16.11 -10.45
CA ASP A 501 -12.64 -14.87 -10.77
C ASP A 501 -11.95 -13.66 -10.10
N PRO A 502 -10.82 -13.19 -10.65
CA PRO A 502 -10.02 -12.14 -10.03
C PRO A 502 -10.80 -10.85 -9.80
N LYS A 503 -10.68 -10.35 -8.57
CA LYS A 503 -11.23 -9.06 -8.15
C LYS A 503 -10.10 -8.09 -7.86
N TYR A 504 -9.11 -8.52 -7.10
CA TYR A 504 -8.01 -7.67 -6.66
C TYR A 504 -6.66 -8.28 -7.01
N ILE A 505 -5.74 -7.42 -7.43
CA ILE A 505 -4.34 -7.74 -7.69
C ILE A 505 -3.47 -6.88 -6.79
N MET A 506 -2.40 -7.47 -6.25
CA MET A 506 -1.41 -6.78 -5.44
C MET A 506 0.00 -7.00 -5.99
N LEU A 507 0.80 -5.95 -6.03
CA LEU A 507 2.22 -6.00 -6.34
C LEU A 507 3.01 -5.42 -5.17
N LEU A 508 3.90 -6.22 -4.58
CA LEU A 508 4.87 -5.77 -3.57
C LEU A 508 6.28 -5.82 -4.14
N THR A 509 7.07 -4.78 -3.84
CA THR A 509 8.49 -4.73 -4.17
C THR A 509 9.31 -4.37 -2.93
N MET A 510 10.54 -4.87 -2.89
CA MET A 510 11.55 -4.51 -1.89
C MET A 510 12.90 -4.31 -2.60
N ASP A 511 13.48 -3.13 -2.44
CA ASP A 511 14.71 -2.74 -3.13
C ASP A 511 15.93 -2.89 -2.22
N THR A 512 16.88 -3.67 -2.68
CA THR A 512 18.18 -3.90 -2.02
C THR A 512 18.03 -4.43 -0.58
N PRO A 513 17.41 -5.62 -0.37
CA PRO A 513 17.39 -6.27 0.93
C PRO A 513 18.79 -6.72 1.34
N ARG A 514 19.01 -6.80 2.65
CA ARG A 514 20.26 -7.35 3.20
C ARG A 514 20.37 -8.84 2.94
N ARG A 515 21.60 -9.33 2.76
CA ARG A 515 21.88 -10.75 2.45
C ARG A 515 22.25 -11.57 3.69
N ASP A 516 22.48 -10.92 4.84
CA ASP A 516 22.90 -11.52 6.11
C ASP A 516 21.75 -11.79 7.08
N THR A 517 20.51 -11.77 6.60
CA THR A 517 19.31 -11.99 7.42
C THR A 517 18.99 -13.48 7.68
N GLY A 518 19.80 -14.40 7.17
CA GLY A 518 19.52 -15.84 7.24
C GLY A 518 18.46 -16.35 6.26
N THR A 519 17.81 -15.43 5.53
CA THR A 519 16.79 -15.77 4.51
C THR A 519 17.39 -15.64 3.11
N ALA A 520 17.12 -16.62 2.25
CA ALA A 520 17.54 -16.55 0.85
C ALA A 520 16.86 -15.37 0.16
N VAL A 521 17.64 -14.58 -0.60
CA VAL A 521 17.18 -13.33 -1.23
C VAL A 521 16.43 -13.64 -2.53
N TYR A 522 15.15 -13.96 -2.41
CA TYR A 522 14.21 -14.21 -3.51
C TYR A 522 12.82 -13.67 -3.17
N GLY A 523 12.05 -13.28 -4.16
CA GLY A 523 10.67 -12.82 -3.97
C GLY A 523 9.78 -13.85 -3.26
N GLY A 524 9.96 -15.16 -3.59
CA GLY A 524 9.19 -16.25 -2.97
C GLY A 524 9.51 -16.54 -1.51
N THR A 525 10.66 -16.10 -0.99
CA THR A 525 11.08 -16.31 0.40
C THR A 525 10.93 -15.06 1.28
N MET A 526 11.11 -13.87 0.70
CA MET A 526 11.06 -12.62 1.45
C MET A 526 9.74 -11.88 1.29
N VAL A 527 9.17 -11.84 0.06
CA VAL A 527 7.99 -11.01 -0.25
C VAL A 527 6.70 -11.82 -0.22
N ALA A 528 6.68 -13.01 -0.81
CA ALA A 528 5.46 -13.83 -0.90
C ALA A 528 4.80 -14.13 0.47
N PRO A 529 5.53 -14.44 1.57
CA PRO A 529 4.90 -14.66 2.86
C PRO A 529 4.15 -13.43 3.38
N VAL A 530 4.72 -12.24 3.17
CA VAL A 530 4.10 -10.97 3.60
C VAL A 530 2.90 -10.64 2.73
N ALA A 531 3.02 -10.86 1.42
CA ALA A 531 1.89 -10.71 0.49
C ALA A 531 0.73 -11.64 0.86
N GLY A 532 1.00 -12.90 1.21
CA GLY A 532 -0.01 -13.83 1.71
C GLY A 532 -0.68 -13.34 3.00
N GLN A 533 0.10 -12.78 3.95
CA GLN A 533 -0.45 -12.21 5.16
C GLN A 533 -1.38 -11.01 4.84
N ILE A 534 -0.91 -10.05 4.02
CA ILE A 534 -1.71 -8.88 3.63
C ILE A 534 -2.99 -9.32 2.93
N MET A 535 -2.91 -10.25 1.95
CA MET A 535 -4.10 -10.77 1.25
C MET A 535 -5.09 -11.43 2.22
N GLY A 536 -4.60 -12.18 3.21
CA GLY A 536 -5.45 -12.77 4.26
C GLY A 536 -6.19 -11.75 5.12
N GLU A 537 -5.61 -10.57 5.31
CA GLU A 537 -6.22 -9.47 6.06
C GLU A 537 -7.21 -8.67 5.21
N ILE A 538 -6.84 -8.37 3.95
CA ILE A 538 -7.62 -7.45 3.10
C ILE A 538 -8.79 -8.12 2.37
N LEU A 539 -8.69 -9.39 1.96
CA LEU A 539 -9.75 -10.04 1.20
C LEU A 539 -11.09 -10.07 1.95
N PRO A 540 -11.14 -10.44 3.25
CA PRO A 540 -12.37 -10.35 4.02
C PRO A 540 -12.89 -8.91 4.16
N ALA A 541 -12.00 -7.93 4.34
CA ALA A 541 -12.36 -6.52 4.44
C ALA A 541 -12.97 -5.99 3.13
N LEU A 542 -12.52 -6.52 1.98
CA LEU A 542 -13.03 -6.22 0.65
C LEU A 542 -14.27 -7.06 0.26
N GLY A 543 -14.85 -7.80 1.20
CA GLY A 543 -16.06 -8.60 0.99
C GLY A 543 -15.84 -9.88 0.20
N ILE A 544 -14.59 -10.34 0.04
CA ILE A 544 -14.29 -11.63 -0.58
C ILE A 544 -14.31 -12.69 0.52
N GLU A 545 -15.35 -13.52 0.49
CA GLU A 545 -15.54 -14.58 1.48
C GLU A 545 -14.55 -15.73 1.25
N PRO A 546 -13.96 -16.29 2.33
CA PRO A 546 -13.08 -17.45 2.21
C PRO A 546 -13.86 -18.72 1.85
N ASN A 547 -13.33 -19.50 0.92
CA ASN A 547 -13.85 -20.80 0.50
C ASN A 547 -12.86 -21.90 0.91
N TYR A 548 -12.91 -22.32 2.17
CA TYR A 548 -12.02 -23.34 2.71
C TYR A 548 -12.33 -24.70 2.13
N SER A 549 -11.31 -25.40 1.63
CA SER A 549 -11.41 -26.83 1.36
C SER A 549 -11.54 -27.63 2.67
N ALA A 550 -12.15 -28.79 2.58
CA ALA A 550 -12.27 -29.67 3.75
C ALA A 550 -10.89 -30.07 4.33
N SER A 551 -9.85 -30.16 3.48
CA SER A 551 -8.48 -30.43 3.92
C SER A 551 -7.85 -29.24 4.64
N GLU A 552 -8.12 -28.01 4.21
CA GLU A 552 -7.63 -26.81 4.91
C GLU A 552 -8.29 -26.68 6.29
N LEU A 553 -9.59 -26.92 6.38
CA LEU A 553 -10.32 -26.91 7.65
C LEU A 553 -9.86 -28.06 8.59
N ALA A 554 -9.56 -29.24 8.05
CA ALA A 554 -9.10 -30.38 8.85
C ALA A 554 -7.62 -30.32 9.24
N SER A 555 -6.77 -29.72 8.41
CA SER A 555 -5.32 -29.62 8.67
C SER A 555 -4.94 -28.43 9.57
N ALA A 556 -5.88 -27.54 9.83
CA ALA A 556 -5.65 -26.29 10.55
C ALA A 556 -6.18 -26.32 11.99
N ASP A 557 -6.53 -27.50 12.52
CA ASP A 557 -6.97 -27.62 13.92
C ASP A 557 -5.81 -27.28 14.88
N ALA A 558 -5.99 -26.25 15.69
CA ALA A 558 -5.04 -25.83 16.71
C ALA A 558 -5.75 -25.64 18.06
N ALA A 559 -5.02 -25.89 19.16
CA ALA A 559 -5.53 -25.64 20.49
C ALA A 559 -5.50 -24.15 20.80
N VAL A 560 -6.64 -23.60 21.21
CA VAL A 560 -6.74 -22.19 21.60
C VAL A 560 -5.92 -21.96 22.86
N PRO A 561 -4.96 -21.01 22.89
CA PRO A 561 -4.25 -20.65 24.11
C PRO A 561 -5.21 -20.16 25.20
N TYR A 562 -4.96 -20.55 26.45
CA TYR A 562 -5.67 -20.00 27.60
C TYR A 562 -5.08 -18.60 27.91
N VAL A 563 -5.89 -17.57 27.78
CA VAL A 563 -5.45 -16.18 27.96
C VAL A 563 -6.27 -15.39 28.99
N VAL A 564 -7.23 -16.05 29.66
CA VAL A 564 -7.99 -15.43 30.76
C VAL A 564 -7.03 -15.04 31.90
N GLY A 565 -7.20 -13.86 32.44
CA GLY A 565 -6.34 -13.30 33.49
C GLY A 565 -5.09 -12.56 32.95
N LYS A 566 -4.80 -12.65 31.67
CA LYS A 566 -3.68 -11.88 31.02
C LYS A 566 -4.12 -10.45 30.71
N SER A 567 -3.13 -9.56 30.53
CA SER A 567 -3.42 -8.26 29.94
C SER A 567 -3.96 -8.41 28.51
N ALA A 568 -4.77 -7.46 28.06
CA ALA A 568 -5.31 -7.48 26.70
C ALA A 568 -4.19 -7.54 25.63
N ALA A 569 -3.07 -6.87 25.89
CA ALA A 569 -1.90 -6.88 25.00
C ALA A 569 -1.22 -8.25 24.95
N ASP A 570 -0.94 -8.87 26.10
CA ASP A 570 -0.31 -10.19 26.18
C ASP A 570 -1.22 -11.29 25.62
N ALA A 571 -2.54 -11.18 25.84
CA ALA A 571 -3.52 -12.09 25.28
C ALA A 571 -3.54 -12.06 23.76
N LYS A 572 -3.59 -10.85 23.17
CA LYS A 572 -3.51 -10.66 21.70
C LYS A 572 -2.20 -11.20 21.13
N ALA A 573 -1.07 -10.93 21.79
CA ALA A 573 0.24 -11.43 21.37
C ALA A 573 0.30 -12.97 21.42
N ALA A 574 -0.21 -13.60 22.48
CA ALA A 574 -0.25 -15.05 22.62
C ALA A 574 -1.14 -15.72 21.55
N LEU A 575 -2.32 -15.17 21.27
CA LEU A 575 -3.22 -15.67 20.24
C LEU A 575 -2.61 -15.50 18.84
N LYS A 576 -2.02 -14.35 18.55
CA LYS A 576 -1.33 -14.11 17.29
C LYS A 576 -0.15 -15.06 17.08
N ALA A 577 0.64 -15.34 18.12
CA ALA A 577 1.74 -16.30 18.06
C ALA A 577 1.24 -17.75 17.79
N ALA A 578 0.03 -18.07 18.21
CA ALA A 578 -0.63 -19.35 17.94
C ALA A 578 -1.40 -19.37 16.60
N GLY A 579 -1.38 -18.29 15.82
CA GLY A 579 -2.01 -18.20 14.49
C GLY A 579 -3.49 -17.76 14.52
N PHE A 580 -4.02 -17.34 15.66
CA PHE A 580 -5.43 -16.94 15.77
C PHE A 580 -5.61 -15.43 15.62
N ALA A 581 -6.65 -15.03 14.89
CA ALA A 581 -7.19 -13.69 14.97
C ALA A 581 -7.99 -13.53 16.28
N CYS A 582 -8.12 -12.30 16.79
CA CYS A 582 -8.97 -12.05 17.95
C CYS A 582 -9.71 -10.72 17.86
N THR A 583 -10.93 -10.70 18.44
CA THR A 583 -11.73 -9.50 18.63
C THR A 583 -11.92 -9.26 20.13
N THR A 584 -12.16 -8.01 20.54
CA THR A 584 -12.36 -7.66 21.95
C THR A 584 -13.78 -7.13 22.19
N VAL A 585 -14.39 -7.53 23.28
CA VAL A 585 -15.67 -7.02 23.78
C VAL A 585 -15.45 -6.42 25.16
N GLY A 586 -15.87 -5.17 25.36
CA GLY A 586 -15.59 -4.41 26.58
C GLY A 586 -14.31 -3.58 26.51
N SER A 587 -14.00 -2.87 27.61
CA SER A 587 -12.92 -1.86 27.67
C SER A 587 -11.96 -2.03 28.87
N GLY A 588 -11.89 -3.22 29.46
CA GLY A 588 -10.98 -3.51 30.58
C GLY A 588 -9.55 -3.83 30.11
N ASP A 589 -8.58 -3.70 31.00
CA ASP A 589 -7.17 -4.01 30.74
C ASP A 589 -6.84 -5.51 30.83
N THR A 590 -7.74 -6.31 31.43
CA THR A 590 -7.54 -7.74 31.67
C THR A 590 -8.63 -8.57 31.02
N VAL A 591 -8.25 -9.70 30.44
CA VAL A 591 -9.18 -10.65 29.83
C VAL A 591 -9.95 -11.38 30.97
N THR A 592 -11.25 -11.15 31.05
CA THR A 592 -12.15 -11.79 32.05
C THR A 592 -12.67 -13.12 31.56
N ASP A 593 -12.87 -13.31 30.27
CA ASP A 593 -13.26 -14.57 29.63
C ASP A 593 -12.82 -14.60 28.16
N GLN A 594 -12.87 -15.75 27.54
CA GLN A 594 -12.57 -15.96 26.12
C GLN A 594 -13.54 -16.96 25.48
N THR A 595 -13.79 -16.76 24.18
CA THR A 595 -14.57 -17.70 23.35
C THR A 595 -13.85 -17.96 22.05
N PRO A 596 -13.49 -19.20 21.71
CA PRO A 596 -13.62 -20.43 22.49
C PRO A 596 -12.78 -20.46 23.78
N ALA A 597 -13.13 -21.40 24.66
CA ALA A 597 -12.38 -21.63 25.91
C ALA A 597 -10.93 -22.07 25.57
N GLY A 598 -9.99 -21.74 26.47
CA GLY A 598 -8.61 -22.21 26.36
C GLY A 598 -8.55 -23.75 26.33
N GLY A 599 -7.72 -24.27 25.44
CA GLY A 599 -7.61 -25.72 25.17
C GLY A 599 -8.63 -26.27 24.15
N ALA A 600 -9.62 -25.50 23.75
CA ALA A 600 -10.52 -25.90 22.66
C ALA A 600 -9.74 -26.09 21.35
N ILE A 601 -9.99 -27.20 20.66
CA ILE A 601 -9.40 -27.47 19.35
C ILE A 601 -10.32 -26.89 18.27
N VAL A 602 -9.86 -25.90 17.58
CA VAL A 602 -10.61 -25.14 16.56
C VAL A 602 -9.75 -24.93 15.33
N PRO A 603 -10.35 -24.65 14.16
CA PRO A 603 -9.60 -24.22 12.99
C PRO A 603 -8.67 -23.05 13.30
N ASN A 604 -7.45 -23.08 12.80
CA ASN A 604 -6.41 -22.07 13.05
C ASN A 604 -6.79 -20.65 12.58
N ASN A 605 -7.79 -20.53 11.73
CA ASN A 605 -8.39 -19.27 11.31
C ASN A 605 -9.60 -18.82 12.13
N ALA A 606 -9.92 -19.54 13.23
CA ALA A 606 -10.99 -19.13 14.11
C ALA A 606 -10.69 -17.79 14.76
N SER A 607 -11.66 -16.88 14.78
CA SER A 607 -11.57 -15.63 15.53
C SER A 607 -11.89 -15.88 16.99
N ILE A 608 -10.98 -15.51 17.88
CA ILE A 608 -11.13 -15.66 19.32
C ILE A 608 -11.69 -14.36 19.89
N VAL A 609 -12.84 -14.46 20.58
CA VAL A 609 -13.43 -13.30 21.26
C VAL A 609 -12.86 -13.20 22.66
N LEU A 610 -12.30 -12.05 23.02
CA LEU A 610 -11.79 -11.72 24.35
C LEU A 610 -12.77 -10.76 25.04
N TYR A 611 -13.21 -11.13 26.21
CA TYR A 611 -14.05 -10.26 27.06
C TYR A 611 -13.15 -9.50 28.02
N LEU A 612 -13.24 -8.16 28.01
CA LEU A 612 -12.38 -7.26 28.78
C LEU A 612 -13.23 -6.50 29.81
N GLY A 613 -13.20 -6.94 31.09
CA GLY A 613 -13.95 -6.31 32.17
C GLY A 613 -15.47 -6.45 32.05
N VAL A 614 -15.96 -7.33 31.17
CA VAL A 614 -17.39 -7.64 31.00
C VAL A 614 -17.60 -9.14 31.11
N GLU A 615 -18.78 -9.53 31.53
CA GLU A 615 -19.18 -10.95 31.56
C GLU A 615 -19.47 -11.45 30.14
N LYS A 616 -19.07 -12.70 29.87
CA LYS A 616 -19.41 -13.39 28.65
C LYS A 616 -20.92 -13.58 28.57
N PRO A 617 -21.58 -13.25 27.44
CA PRO A 617 -22.99 -13.52 27.26
C PRO A 617 -23.31 -15.01 27.41
N ASN A 618 -24.23 -15.33 28.28
CA ASN A 618 -24.65 -16.72 28.58
C ASN A 618 -25.80 -17.19 27.67
N ALA A 619 -26.11 -16.45 26.60
CA ALA A 619 -27.17 -16.84 25.67
C ALA A 619 -26.75 -18.10 24.89
N PRO A 620 -27.57 -19.14 24.84
CA PRO A 620 -27.30 -20.32 24.04
C PRO A 620 -27.34 -19.97 22.55
N SER A 621 -26.53 -20.67 21.77
CA SER A 621 -26.50 -20.58 20.31
C SER A 621 -27.29 -21.73 19.71
N THR A 622 -28.22 -21.44 18.81
CA THR A 622 -29.01 -22.46 18.11
C THR A 622 -28.19 -23.07 16.98
N VAL A 623 -28.05 -24.38 16.96
CA VAL A 623 -27.31 -25.13 15.95
C VAL A 623 -28.02 -25.06 14.58
N PRO A 624 -27.40 -24.50 13.53
CA PRO A 624 -28.00 -24.50 12.20
C PRO A 624 -27.92 -25.88 11.55
N ASN A 625 -28.80 -26.16 10.58
CA ASN A 625 -28.66 -27.34 9.75
C ASN A 625 -27.56 -27.10 8.69
N VAL A 626 -26.50 -27.88 8.76
CA VAL A 626 -25.38 -27.82 7.80
C VAL A 626 -25.28 -29.05 6.91
N VAL A 627 -26.13 -30.05 7.07
CA VAL A 627 -26.14 -31.26 6.23
C VAL A 627 -26.49 -30.86 4.79
N GLY A 628 -25.74 -31.37 3.83
CA GLY A 628 -25.86 -31.04 2.40
C GLY A 628 -25.09 -29.78 1.96
N LYS A 629 -24.59 -28.97 2.91
CA LYS A 629 -23.78 -27.78 2.61
C LYS A 629 -22.34 -28.14 2.29
N THR A 630 -21.68 -27.32 1.49
CA THR A 630 -20.23 -27.37 1.29
C THR A 630 -19.48 -27.02 2.59
N PRO A 631 -18.20 -27.36 2.73
CA PRO A 631 -17.42 -27.01 3.92
C PRO A 631 -17.47 -25.51 4.26
N ALA A 632 -17.37 -24.65 3.26
CA ALA A 632 -17.44 -23.20 3.41
C ALA A 632 -18.81 -22.71 3.92
N GLU A 633 -19.90 -23.17 3.30
CA GLU A 633 -21.26 -22.82 3.73
C GLU A 633 -21.60 -23.36 5.13
N ALA A 634 -21.12 -24.56 5.47
CA ALA A 634 -21.30 -25.14 6.79
C ALA A 634 -20.54 -24.35 7.86
N ASN A 635 -19.29 -23.97 7.58
CA ASN A 635 -18.48 -23.16 8.47
C ASN A 635 -19.11 -21.77 8.68
N LYS A 636 -19.54 -21.11 7.62
CA LYS A 636 -20.21 -19.80 7.69
C LYS A 636 -21.50 -19.88 8.54
N ALA A 637 -22.31 -20.89 8.32
CA ALA A 637 -23.56 -21.07 9.06
C ALA A 637 -23.32 -21.27 10.57
N LEU A 638 -22.34 -22.11 10.94
CA LEU A 638 -21.98 -22.34 12.34
C LEU A 638 -21.33 -21.12 12.98
N THR A 639 -20.43 -20.43 12.28
CA THR A 639 -19.78 -19.22 12.77
C THR A 639 -20.81 -18.10 13.01
N ASN A 640 -21.74 -17.90 12.08
CA ASN A 640 -22.82 -16.91 12.24
C ASN A 640 -23.74 -17.24 13.43
N ALA A 641 -23.87 -18.51 13.78
CA ALA A 641 -24.57 -18.96 14.99
C ALA A 641 -23.71 -18.89 16.26
N GLY A 642 -22.46 -18.37 16.18
CA GLY A 642 -21.55 -18.33 17.33
C GLY A 642 -20.99 -19.68 17.74
N LEU A 643 -21.01 -20.68 16.86
CA LEU A 643 -20.52 -22.04 17.03
C LEU A 643 -19.27 -22.29 16.19
N ILE A 644 -18.51 -23.32 16.52
CA ILE A 644 -17.25 -23.66 15.89
C ILE A 644 -17.38 -25.00 15.17
N MET A 645 -16.95 -25.06 13.90
CA MET A 645 -16.97 -26.28 13.13
C MET A 645 -15.70 -27.09 13.31
N LYS A 646 -15.83 -28.37 13.64
CA LYS A 646 -14.77 -29.38 13.54
C LYS A 646 -15.06 -30.30 12.34
N VAL A 647 -14.09 -30.43 11.44
CA VAL A 647 -14.23 -31.22 10.20
C VAL A 647 -13.80 -32.68 10.45
N THR A 648 -14.57 -33.64 9.92
CA THR A 648 -14.21 -35.06 9.86
C THR A 648 -14.67 -35.67 8.53
N GLY A 649 -14.12 -36.83 8.15
CA GLY A 649 -14.49 -37.58 6.92
C GLY A 649 -13.67 -37.24 5.69
N ALA A 650 -14.26 -37.35 4.52
CA ALA A 650 -13.55 -37.12 3.26
C ALA A 650 -13.23 -35.64 3.05
N THR A 651 -11.97 -35.33 2.81
CA THR A 651 -11.46 -33.97 2.62
C THR A 651 -11.22 -33.62 1.14
N SER A 652 -11.32 -34.61 0.24
CA SER A 652 -11.20 -34.41 -1.21
C SER A 652 -12.01 -35.46 -1.97
N THR A 653 -12.35 -35.16 -3.21
CA THR A 653 -13.11 -36.05 -4.13
C THR A 653 -12.26 -37.13 -4.79
N GLY A 654 -10.97 -37.21 -4.44
CA GLY A 654 -10.09 -38.25 -5.06
C GLY A 654 -9.93 -38.16 -6.59
N GLY A 655 -10.13 -36.97 -7.18
CA GLY A 655 -10.00 -36.75 -8.63
C GLY A 655 -11.29 -36.95 -9.45
N SER A 656 -12.44 -37.18 -8.80
CA SER A 656 -13.74 -37.18 -9.47
C SER A 656 -14.40 -35.79 -9.44
N THR A 657 -15.28 -35.51 -10.41
CA THR A 657 -15.98 -34.23 -10.58
C THR A 657 -17.09 -33.96 -9.54
N GLY A 658 -17.07 -34.65 -8.41
CA GLY A 658 -18.06 -34.47 -7.33
C GLY A 658 -17.71 -33.39 -6.35
N SER A 659 -18.72 -32.78 -5.71
CA SER A 659 -18.53 -31.83 -4.62
C SER A 659 -18.49 -32.56 -3.27
N VAL A 660 -17.64 -32.07 -2.35
CA VAL A 660 -17.64 -32.52 -0.95
C VAL A 660 -18.76 -31.79 -0.21
N THR A 661 -19.67 -32.51 0.41
CA THR A 661 -20.77 -31.93 1.21
C THR A 661 -20.86 -32.58 2.60
N ALA A 662 -21.43 -31.85 3.54
CA ALA A 662 -21.70 -32.34 4.89
C ALA A 662 -22.72 -33.49 4.83
N ILE A 663 -22.36 -34.65 5.36
CA ILE A 663 -23.23 -35.84 5.42
C ILE A 663 -23.83 -36.02 6.80
N SER A 664 -23.22 -35.46 7.85
CA SER A 664 -23.79 -35.44 9.22
C SER A 664 -23.13 -34.35 10.07
N GLN A 665 -23.84 -33.96 11.13
CA GLN A 665 -23.36 -33.07 12.18
C GLN A 665 -23.59 -33.68 13.57
N SER A 666 -22.69 -33.38 14.52
CA SER A 666 -22.69 -34.02 15.88
C SER A 666 -23.81 -33.52 16.78
N ALA A 667 -24.35 -32.34 16.53
CA ALA A 667 -25.50 -31.79 17.23
C ALA A 667 -26.65 -31.60 16.25
N GLU A 668 -27.84 -31.97 16.59
CA GLU A 668 -29.02 -31.81 15.73
C GLU A 668 -29.34 -30.34 15.48
N ALA A 669 -29.82 -30.01 14.30
CA ALA A 669 -30.28 -28.67 13.98
C ALA A 669 -31.41 -28.23 14.92
N GLY A 670 -31.34 -27.01 15.43
CA GLY A 670 -32.26 -26.48 16.41
C GLY A 670 -31.86 -26.73 17.87
N THR A 671 -30.83 -27.55 18.16
CA THR A 671 -30.31 -27.73 19.51
C THR A 671 -29.66 -26.46 20.01
N GLU A 672 -29.86 -26.12 21.27
CA GLU A 672 -29.17 -25.02 21.93
C GLU A 672 -27.88 -25.49 22.59
N LEU A 673 -26.76 -24.84 22.20
CA LEU A 673 -25.43 -25.06 22.77
C LEU A 673 -24.88 -23.76 23.35
N ALA A 674 -23.95 -23.87 24.28
CA ALA A 674 -23.24 -22.69 24.76
C ALA A 674 -22.47 -22.03 23.57
N ALA A 675 -22.45 -20.70 23.51
CA ALA A 675 -21.68 -19.96 22.51
C ALA A 675 -20.22 -20.41 22.54
N GLY A 676 -19.64 -20.63 21.31
CA GLY A 676 -18.31 -21.19 21.16
C GLY A 676 -18.20 -22.71 21.30
N SER A 677 -19.32 -23.45 21.40
CA SER A 677 -19.30 -24.92 21.38
C SER A 677 -18.88 -25.44 20.01
N VAL A 678 -18.17 -26.59 20.01
CA VAL A 678 -17.70 -27.24 18.80
C VAL A 678 -18.76 -28.20 18.27
N VAL A 679 -19.16 -28.01 17.00
CA VAL A 679 -20.02 -28.93 16.26
C VAL A 679 -19.15 -29.69 15.25
N THR A 680 -19.05 -31.01 15.43
CA THR A 680 -18.33 -31.86 14.48
C THR A 680 -19.19 -32.12 13.25
N VAL A 681 -18.69 -31.72 12.05
CA VAL A 681 -19.36 -31.97 10.77
C VAL A 681 -18.55 -32.98 9.98
N ARG A 682 -19.22 -34.07 9.57
CA ARG A 682 -18.61 -35.09 8.72
C ARG A 682 -18.94 -34.82 7.28
N PHE A 683 -17.91 -34.74 6.45
CA PHE A 683 -18.02 -34.53 5.01
C PHE A 683 -17.82 -35.82 4.23
N GLY A 684 -18.47 -35.92 3.09
CA GLY A 684 -18.33 -37.01 2.13
C GLY A 684 -18.42 -36.52 0.70
N ALA A 685 -17.78 -37.22 -0.24
CA ALA A 685 -17.94 -36.97 -1.67
C ALA A 685 -19.37 -37.36 -2.09
N LYS A 686 -20.11 -36.44 -2.68
CA LYS A 686 -21.38 -36.75 -3.34
C LYS A 686 -21.05 -37.31 -4.71
N THR A 687 -21.14 -38.65 -4.88
CA THR A 687 -21.15 -39.25 -6.20
C THR A 687 -22.45 -38.87 -6.87
N THR A 688 -22.39 -38.15 -7.98
CA THR A 688 -23.53 -38.04 -8.89
C THR A 688 -23.68 -39.40 -9.59
N ASP A 689 -24.72 -40.15 -9.23
CA ASP A 689 -25.21 -41.28 -10.04
C ASP A 689 -25.78 -40.76 -11.35
#